data_5ebc466308beb8d00ec84132badc9e46
#
_entry.id   5ebc466308beb8d00ec84132badc9e46
#
_cell.length_a   1.000
_cell.length_b   1.000
_cell.length_c   1.000
_cell.angle_alpha   90.00
_cell.angle_beta   90.00
_cell.angle_gamma   90.00
#
_symmetry.space_group_name_H-M   'P 1'
#
loop_
_entity.id
_entity.type
_entity.pdbx_description
1 polymer ?
#
loop_
_entity_poly.entity_id
_entity_poly.type
_entity_poly.pdbx_seq_one_letter_code
_entity_poly.pdbx_strand_id
1 'polypeptide(L)'
;MKKYRINNLDCAACAAKIEDALNDEAGVDSATVDFSTQLLHVSADDYAHVEDVVSRVDPEVELEPYTASSPEKAGHSFDVRSALSKLVLSVILFIIVLMLDYGGIVDIHAYAFAVFSIAVYLVAGFSVIVSAVKTVVRKDFFDENVLMVIATAGAITIGAYSEAVAVMVFYKTGDFLQNLAVFRSRRSIRALMAQKPAYANLQTASGITRIAPESAQAGDVIVVKPGEKIPLDGRVISGASTVDPSVLTGESVPKNKKTGDDIMAGELNMTGVITFAVSRPYTDSSIAQMLEMVENASARKSATENFITVFARYYTPAMVAIALGVAFLPPLLIADAVFQQWAYLALVLLVISCPCALVISIPLGYFGGIGRASRRGILVKGSNYLDALAKVKIVVFDKTGTLTEGVFHVKDVVAKNGHDPETVLRQAAVAQQHSNHPIAGAIVDAWQQAGGSLETVAPDAYSELSGMGVKALFGDKTIIVGNDRLMAHENIEKGGEPIADTVAHVAINGIYAGYIRIGDRIKPDAPEAIAALRKSGVKQVVMLTGDNRFAAESIARRLDLDLYHADLLPEDKVRIFEAIQSENAGDGKIAFVGDGINDAPVIARADVGVAMGALGSDAAVETADVVLMADSPGKMAEAVAIGRQTRVIVWQNIVLALSVKAIVIGLGAFGMATMWAAVFADVGTALLAVLNSTRLLSEKRASVTPKKPLEEQAAPAEPYPTRPV
;
A
#
# COMPACT_ATOMS: atom_id res chain seq x y z
N MET A 1 18.90 -10.81 1.88
CA MET A 1 19.00 -9.35 1.93
C MET A 1 19.08 -8.90 3.38
N LYS A 2 20.10 -8.15 3.79
CA LYS A 2 20.22 -7.61 5.16
C LYS A 2 19.69 -6.19 5.21
N LYS A 3 19.22 -5.79 6.39
CA LYS A 3 18.73 -4.44 6.66
C LYS A 3 19.66 -3.72 7.62
N TYR A 4 19.96 -2.47 7.32
CA TYR A 4 20.71 -1.57 8.20
C TYR A 4 19.93 -0.29 8.41
N ARG A 5 19.95 0.23 9.62
CA ARG A 5 19.49 1.60 9.88
C ARG A 5 20.60 2.56 9.48
N ILE A 6 20.22 3.57 8.70
CA ILE A 6 21.12 4.64 8.30
C ILE A 6 20.87 5.85 9.22
N ASN A 7 21.79 6.12 10.10
CA ASN A 7 21.75 7.31 10.95
C ASN A 7 22.42 8.49 10.22
N ASN A 8 21.97 9.70 10.51
CA ASN A 8 22.51 10.97 9.96
C ASN A 8 22.35 11.13 8.43
N LEU A 9 21.37 10.46 7.82
CA LEU A 9 21.06 10.65 6.41
C LEU A 9 20.12 11.86 6.23
N ASP A 10 20.67 13.00 5.88
CA ASP A 10 19.97 14.29 5.92
C ASP A 10 19.35 14.69 4.58
N CYS A 11 19.79 14.11 3.44
CA CYS A 11 19.29 14.50 2.14
C CYS A 11 18.91 13.30 1.24
N ALA A 12 17.86 13.45 0.43
CA ALA A 12 17.42 12.43 -0.51
C ALA A 12 18.43 12.18 -1.65
N ALA A 13 19.21 13.22 -2.03
CA ALA A 13 20.28 13.08 -3.02
C ALA A 13 21.45 12.26 -2.46
N CYS A 14 21.79 12.40 -1.16
CA CYS A 14 22.78 11.59 -0.48
C CYS A 14 22.35 10.11 -0.47
N ALA A 15 21.09 9.84 -0.18
CA ALA A 15 20.53 8.49 -0.23
C ALA A 15 20.72 7.86 -1.62
N ALA A 16 20.41 8.60 -2.69
CA ALA A 16 20.59 8.12 -4.06
C ALA A 16 22.06 7.85 -4.41
N LYS A 17 22.98 8.70 -3.96
CA LYS A 17 24.43 8.51 -4.19
C LYS A 17 24.97 7.28 -3.47
N ILE A 18 24.56 7.04 -2.23
CA ILE A 18 24.94 5.83 -1.48
C ILE A 18 24.40 4.59 -2.20
N GLU A 19 23.14 4.62 -2.65
CA GLU A 19 22.53 3.53 -3.41
C GLU A 19 23.26 3.24 -4.71
N ASP A 20 23.57 4.28 -5.50
CA ASP A 20 24.31 4.14 -6.76
C ASP A 20 25.72 3.55 -6.51
N ALA A 21 26.44 4.09 -5.51
CA ALA A 21 27.79 3.60 -5.20
C ALA A 21 27.80 2.15 -4.73
N LEU A 22 26.81 1.72 -3.97
CA LEU A 22 26.67 0.33 -3.55
C LEU A 22 26.31 -0.59 -4.73
N ASN A 23 25.43 -0.16 -5.63
CA ASN A 23 25.04 -0.95 -6.79
C ASN A 23 26.14 -1.02 -7.86
N ASP A 24 27.07 -0.05 -7.90
CA ASP A 24 28.22 -0.06 -8.80
C ASP A 24 29.41 -0.85 -8.22
N GLU A 25 29.37 -1.27 -6.94
CA GLU A 25 30.45 -1.96 -6.27
C GLU A 25 30.44 -3.47 -6.53
N ALA A 26 31.60 -4.05 -6.82
CA ALA A 26 31.74 -5.49 -7.06
C ALA A 26 31.40 -6.30 -5.78
N GLY A 27 30.56 -7.32 -5.90
CA GLY A 27 30.13 -8.16 -4.77
C GLY A 27 28.86 -7.67 -4.07
N VAL A 28 28.19 -6.62 -4.59
CA VAL A 28 26.86 -6.19 -4.19
C VAL A 28 25.86 -6.56 -5.30
N ASP A 29 24.93 -7.47 -5.00
CA ASP A 29 23.88 -7.86 -5.96
C ASP A 29 22.84 -6.79 -6.14
N SER A 30 22.43 -6.17 -5.03
CA SER A 30 21.46 -5.08 -5.01
C SER A 30 21.53 -4.29 -3.70
N ALA A 31 21.43 -2.98 -3.82
CA ALA A 31 21.26 -2.08 -2.68
C ALA A 31 20.16 -1.07 -2.97
N THR A 32 19.33 -0.78 -1.94
CA THR A 32 18.31 0.26 -2.01
C THR A 32 18.31 1.05 -0.71
N VAL A 33 18.47 2.36 -0.82
CA VAL A 33 18.42 3.28 0.30
C VAL A 33 17.05 3.95 0.35
N ASP A 34 16.31 3.69 1.41
CA ASP A 34 15.07 4.40 1.68
C ASP A 34 15.33 5.61 2.59
N PHE A 35 15.32 6.77 1.96
CA PHE A 35 15.48 8.05 2.65
C PHE A 35 14.39 8.29 3.69
N SER A 36 13.17 7.80 3.50
CA SER A 36 12.02 8.11 4.34
C SER A 36 11.96 7.28 5.62
N THR A 37 12.33 5.99 5.53
CA THR A 37 12.44 5.09 6.69
C THR A 37 13.84 5.08 7.29
N GLN A 38 14.82 5.65 6.59
CA GLN A 38 16.24 5.61 6.95
C GLN A 38 16.78 4.17 7.04
N LEU A 39 16.37 3.32 6.09
CA LEU A 39 16.81 1.94 5.98
C LEU A 39 17.62 1.72 4.70
N LEU A 40 18.68 0.94 4.83
CA LEU A 40 19.43 0.34 3.72
C LEU A 40 19.04 -1.12 3.63
N HIS A 41 18.53 -1.51 2.48
CA HIS A 41 18.32 -2.90 2.09
C HIS A 41 19.46 -3.31 1.15
N VAL A 42 20.26 -4.28 1.54
CA VAL A 42 21.41 -4.70 0.74
C VAL A 42 21.55 -6.21 0.68
N SER A 43 21.84 -6.72 -0.53
CA SER A 43 22.27 -8.08 -0.79
C SER A 43 23.71 -8.02 -1.28
N ALA A 44 24.63 -8.58 -0.52
CA ALA A 44 26.05 -8.56 -0.83
C ALA A 44 26.72 -9.83 -0.32
N ASP A 45 27.81 -10.22 -0.97
CA ASP A 45 28.63 -11.36 -0.57
C ASP A 45 29.39 -11.07 0.74
N ASP A 46 29.94 -9.87 0.87
CA ASP A 46 30.62 -9.40 2.08
C ASP A 46 29.99 -8.10 2.61
N TYR A 47 29.35 -8.24 3.77
CA TYR A 47 28.66 -7.11 4.43
C TYR A 47 29.59 -6.15 5.16
N ALA A 48 30.83 -6.54 5.50
CA ALA A 48 31.83 -5.62 6.07
C ALA A 48 32.26 -4.56 5.05
N HIS A 49 32.27 -4.93 3.77
CA HIS A 49 32.58 -4.03 2.68
C HIS A 49 31.49 -2.95 2.45
N VAL A 50 30.23 -3.25 2.76
CA VAL A 50 29.10 -2.30 2.63
C VAL A 50 29.31 -1.05 3.49
N GLU A 51 29.75 -1.23 4.74
CA GLU A 51 30.02 -0.12 5.66
C GLU A 51 31.17 0.77 5.18
N ASP A 52 32.21 0.18 4.59
CA ASP A 52 33.34 0.90 4.00
C ASP A 52 32.91 1.72 2.77
N VAL A 53 32.06 1.17 1.90
CA VAL A 53 31.51 1.89 0.74
C VAL A 53 30.65 3.07 1.18
N VAL A 54 29.74 2.87 2.15
CA VAL A 54 28.89 3.94 2.66
C VAL A 54 29.72 5.04 3.31
N SER A 55 30.72 4.67 4.12
CA SER A 55 31.62 5.64 4.77
C SER A 55 32.49 6.41 3.77
N ARG A 56 32.85 5.80 2.62
CA ARG A 56 33.56 6.50 1.52
C ARG A 56 32.66 7.55 0.86
N VAL A 57 31.38 7.26 0.70
CA VAL A 57 30.42 8.19 0.08
C VAL A 57 30.01 9.28 1.07
N ASP A 58 29.66 8.88 2.29
CA ASP A 58 29.27 9.81 3.34
C ASP A 58 29.77 9.37 4.73
N PRO A 59 30.91 9.89 5.21
CA PRO A 59 31.48 9.53 6.51
C PRO A 59 30.65 9.94 7.72
N GLU A 60 29.65 10.79 7.57
CA GLU A 60 28.76 11.19 8.67
C GLU A 60 27.59 10.20 8.84
N VAL A 61 27.38 9.34 7.87
CA VAL A 61 26.39 8.29 7.89
C VAL A 61 26.92 7.07 8.65
N GLU A 62 26.18 6.64 9.65
CA GLU A 62 26.47 5.46 10.43
C GLU A 62 25.47 4.35 10.09
N LEU A 63 25.99 3.14 9.87
CA LEU A 63 25.18 1.95 9.67
C LEU A 63 25.05 1.18 10.97
N GLU A 64 23.83 0.94 11.43
CA GLU A 64 23.54 0.03 12.54
C GLU A 64 22.76 -1.17 12.00
N PRO A 65 23.13 -2.43 12.33
CA PRO A 65 22.32 -3.58 11.97
C PRO A 65 20.88 -3.41 12.46
N TYR A 66 19.92 -3.54 11.55
CA TYR A 66 18.51 -3.38 11.91
C TYR A 66 17.94 -4.71 12.41
N THR A 67 17.45 -4.71 13.65
CA THR A 67 16.64 -5.79 14.20
C THR A 67 15.31 -5.21 14.65
N ALA A 68 14.20 -5.88 14.36
CA ALA A 68 12.85 -5.42 14.70
C ALA A 68 12.64 -5.17 16.21
N SER A 69 13.53 -5.70 17.05
CA SER A 69 13.56 -5.53 18.52
C SER A 69 14.50 -4.42 19.02
N SER A 70 15.28 -3.78 18.14
CA SER A 70 16.20 -2.72 18.56
C SER A 70 15.39 -1.54 19.12
N PRO A 71 15.63 -1.12 20.38
CA PRO A 71 14.99 0.07 20.90
C PRO A 71 15.35 1.25 20.01
N GLU A 72 14.34 1.99 19.60
CA GLU A 72 14.50 3.20 18.81
C GLU A 72 15.33 4.20 19.62
N LYS A 73 16.66 4.17 19.45
CA LYS A 73 17.48 5.30 19.87
C LYS A 73 16.91 6.48 19.09
N ALA A 74 16.48 7.51 19.79
CA ALA A 74 16.04 8.76 19.21
C ALA A 74 17.17 9.29 18.32
N GLY A 75 17.18 8.83 17.05
CA GLY A 75 18.03 9.41 16.03
C GLY A 75 17.75 10.91 16.02
N HIS A 76 18.73 11.71 15.73
CA HIS A 76 18.71 13.16 15.83
C HIS A 76 17.34 13.72 15.47
N SER A 77 16.53 14.03 16.47
CA SER A 77 15.25 14.68 16.28
C SER A 77 15.58 16.05 15.68
N PHE A 78 15.07 16.32 14.46
CA PHE A 78 15.15 17.65 13.89
C PHE A 78 14.70 18.65 14.98
N ASP A 79 15.68 19.31 15.61
CA ASP A 79 15.39 20.28 16.66
C ASP A 79 14.83 21.55 16.02
N VAL A 80 13.51 21.53 15.85
CA VAL A 80 12.74 22.63 15.25
C VAL A 80 13.04 23.96 15.96
N ARG A 81 13.28 23.95 17.29
CA ARG A 81 13.52 25.18 18.05
C ARG A 81 14.89 25.79 17.73
N SER A 82 15.94 24.96 17.72
CA SER A 82 17.29 25.39 17.38
C SER A 82 17.39 25.85 15.93
N ALA A 83 16.81 25.07 14.99
CA ALA A 83 16.79 25.43 13.58
C ALA A 83 16.01 26.73 13.32
N LEU A 84 14.83 26.91 13.95
CA LEU A 84 14.02 28.10 13.84
C LEU A 84 14.74 29.34 14.42
N SER A 85 15.40 29.23 15.57
CA SER A 85 16.10 30.36 16.18
C SER A 85 17.25 30.87 15.28
N LYS A 86 18.02 29.95 14.69
CA LYS A 86 19.09 30.29 13.73
C LYS A 86 18.53 30.94 12.45
N LEU A 87 17.40 30.44 11.96
CA LEU A 87 16.73 31.01 10.79
C LEU A 87 16.21 32.42 11.06
N VAL A 88 15.53 32.64 12.21
CA VAL A 88 15.02 33.95 12.60
C VAL A 88 16.16 34.97 12.72
N LEU A 89 17.27 34.57 13.33
CA LEU A 89 18.47 35.43 13.41
C LEU A 89 18.97 35.81 12.01
N SER A 90 19.08 34.84 11.10
CA SER A 90 19.53 35.08 9.71
C SER A 90 18.58 36.02 8.96
N VAL A 91 17.25 35.87 9.14
CA VAL A 91 16.24 36.77 8.53
C VAL A 91 16.34 38.20 9.09
N ILE A 92 16.52 38.34 10.41
CA ILE A 92 16.68 39.68 11.03
C ILE A 92 17.94 40.36 10.49
N LEU A 93 19.06 39.68 10.43
CA LEU A 93 20.30 40.21 9.89
C LEU A 93 20.16 40.58 8.40
N PHE A 94 19.45 39.79 7.63
CA PHE A 94 19.15 40.08 6.22
C PHE A 94 18.28 41.32 6.05
N ILE A 95 17.27 41.52 6.89
CA ILE A 95 16.45 42.77 6.87
C ILE A 95 17.33 43.95 7.15
N ILE A 96 18.30 43.87 8.07
CA ILE A 96 19.25 44.95 8.34
C ILE A 96 20.09 45.24 7.09
N VAL A 97 20.62 44.22 6.39
CA VAL A 97 21.35 44.37 5.14
C VAL A 97 20.52 45.13 4.10
N LEU A 98 19.23 44.75 3.91
CA LEU A 98 18.32 45.43 2.98
C LEU A 98 18.04 46.87 3.38
N MET A 99 17.86 47.17 4.67
CA MET A 99 17.66 48.55 5.14
C MET A 99 18.89 49.41 4.91
N LEU A 100 20.08 48.86 5.00
CA LEU A 100 21.33 49.57 4.73
C LEU A 100 21.55 49.79 3.23
N ASP A 101 21.14 48.87 2.36
CA ASP A 101 21.34 48.91 0.92
C ASP A 101 20.31 49.87 0.23
N TYR A 102 19.03 49.73 0.59
CA TYR A 102 17.91 50.42 -0.08
C TYR A 102 17.33 51.58 0.74
N GLY A 103 17.62 51.64 2.04
CA GLY A 103 16.96 52.60 2.97
C GLY A 103 17.48 54.05 2.89
N GLY A 104 18.67 54.29 2.35
CA GLY A 104 19.28 55.63 2.28
C GLY A 104 19.45 56.34 3.63
N ILE A 105 19.33 55.58 4.74
CA ILE A 105 19.21 56.12 6.12
C ILE A 105 20.59 56.45 6.71
N VAL A 106 21.63 55.81 6.19
CA VAL A 106 23.01 56.01 6.69
C VAL A 106 23.98 55.96 5.51
N ASP A 107 24.79 57.01 5.36
CA ASP A 107 25.96 57.03 4.47
C ASP A 107 27.05 56.12 5.01
N ILE A 108 26.93 54.82 4.76
CA ILE A 108 27.94 53.85 5.16
C ILE A 108 28.98 53.73 4.05
N HIS A 109 30.26 53.84 4.42
CA HIS A 109 31.35 53.55 3.49
C HIS A 109 31.14 52.20 2.81
N ALA A 110 31.24 52.12 1.48
CA ALA A 110 31.01 50.91 0.68
C ALA A 110 31.78 49.67 1.24
N TYR A 111 32.96 49.89 1.79
CA TYR A 111 33.74 48.81 2.45
C TYR A 111 33.10 48.30 3.72
N ALA A 112 32.51 49.13 4.54
CA ALA A 112 31.85 48.71 5.79
C ALA A 112 30.59 47.92 5.50
N PHE A 113 29.83 48.32 4.46
CA PHE A 113 28.66 47.56 3.96
C PHE A 113 29.05 46.17 3.43
N ALA A 114 30.13 46.12 2.60
CA ALA A 114 30.65 44.87 2.07
C ALA A 114 31.07 43.92 3.20
N VAL A 115 31.85 44.39 4.16
CA VAL A 115 32.33 43.58 5.33
C VAL A 115 31.14 43.07 6.16
N PHE A 116 30.17 43.97 6.45
CA PHE A 116 28.97 43.56 7.18
C PHE A 116 28.14 42.51 6.44
N SER A 117 27.88 42.72 5.13
CA SER A 117 27.14 41.77 4.30
C SER A 117 27.83 40.41 4.20
N ILE A 118 29.18 40.38 4.05
CA ILE A 118 29.95 39.15 4.05
C ILE A 118 29.86 38.43 5.42
N ALA A 119 29.90 39.19 6.52
CA ALA A 119 29.73 38.59 7.87
C ALA A 119 28.34 37.97 8.02
N VAL A 120 27.28 38.65 7.56
CA VAL A 120 25.91 38.10 7.58
C VAL A 120 25.80 36.86 6.67
N TYR A 121 26.40 36.90 5.48
CA TYR A 121 26.48 35.76 4.56
C TYR A 121 27.13 34.53 5.22
N LEU A 122 28.27 34.72 5.91
CA LEU A 122 28.96 33.64 6.61
C LEU A 122 28.12 33.07 7.76
N VAL A 123 27.44 33.92 8.54
CA VAL A 123 26.56 33.47 9.62
C VAL A 123 25.35 32.72 9.07
N ALA A 124 24.68 33.27 8.07
CA ALA A 124 23.51 32.64 7.45
C ALA A 124 23.89 31.35 6.70
N GLY A 125 24.99 31.37 5.96
CA GLY A 125 25.44 30.30 5.08
C GLY A 125 26.36 29.26 5.73
N PHE A 126 26.73 29.38 7.00
CA PHE A 126 27.79 28.58 7.61
C PHE A 126 27.63 27.07 7.38
N SER A 127 26.43 26.53 7.61
CA SER A 127 26.17 25.10 7.40
C SER A 127 26.27 24.71 5.92
N VAL A 128 25.80 25.55 5.00
CA VAL A 128 25.82 25.29 3.56
C VAL A 128 27.27 25.32 3.05
N ILE A 129 28.06 26.30 3.52
CA ILE A 129 29.47 26.43 3.15
C ILE A 129 30.27 25.23 3.66
N VAL A 130 30.07 24.80 4.91
CA VAL A 130 30.74 23.64 5.47
C VAL A 130 30.36 22.37 4.71
N SER A 131 29.09 22.17 4.40
CA SER A 131 28.63 21.07 3.55
C SER A 131 29.29 21.10 2.17
N ALA A 132 29.30 22.26 1.50
CA ALA A 132 29.91 22.44 0.19
C ALA A 132 31.41 22.09 0.21
N VAL A 133 32.16 22.56 1.22
CA VAL A 133 33.59 22.25 1.36
C VAL A 133 33.81 20.75 1.53
N LYS A 134 33.03 20.11 2.40
CA LYS A 134 33.10 18.65 2.60
C LYS A 134 32.82 17.89 1.29
N THR A 135 31.80 18.31 0.54
CA THR A 135 31.41 17.67 -0.72
C THR A 135 32.44 17.88 -1.84
N VAL A 136 33.08 19.06 -1.90
CA VAL A 136 34.22 19.30 -2.83
C VAL A 136 35.41 18.42 -2.51
N VAL A 137 35.73 18.23 -1.21
CA VAL A 137 36.82 17.31 -0.80
C VAL A 137 36.53 15.87 -1.27
N ARG A 138 35.25 15.50 -1.34
CA ARG A 138 34.77 14.19 -1.87
C ARG A 138 34.74 14.14 -3.41
N LYS A 139 35.19 15.19 -4.11
CA LYS A 139 35.18 15.32 -5.59
C LYS A 139 33.78 15.35 -6.22
N ASP A 140 32.76 15.67 -5.48
CA ASP A 140 31.40 15.84 -5.99
C ASP A 140 31.12 17.34 -6.25
N PHE A 141 31.44 17.78 -7.45
CA PHE A 141 31.34 19.19 -7.86
C PHE A 141 29.92 19.64 -8.27
N PHE A 142 29.01 18.68 -8.48
CA PHE A 142 27.65 18.96 -8.95
C PHE A 142 26.59 18.92 -7.84
N ASP A 143 27.05 18.91 -6.59
CA ASP A 143 26.17 18.99 -5.43
C ASP A 143 25.50 20.37 -5.29
N GLU A 144 24.27 20.41 -4.81
CA GLU A 144 23.47 21.63 -4.69
C GLU A 144 24.13 22.68 -3.78
N ASN A 145 24.74 22.27 -2.67
CA ASN A 145 25.43 23.18 -1.76
C ASN A 145 26.66 23.78 -2.41
N VAL A 146 27.40 23.00 -3.21
CA VAL A 146 28.57 23.46 -3.95
C VAL A 146 28.16 24.51 -5.00
N LEU A 147 27.12 24.23 -5.79
CA LEU A 147 26.62 25.15 -6.80
C LEU A 147 26.08 26.44 -6.18
N MET A 148 25.41 26.32 -5.03
CA MET A 148 24.88 27.46 -4.28
C MET A 148 26.01 28.35 -3.76
N VAL A 149 27.07 27.75 -3.18
CA VAL A 149 28.26 28.49 -2.70
C VAL A 149 29.01 29.14 -3.86
N ILE A 150 29.18 28.46 -5.00
CA ILE A 150 29.80 29.04 -6.21
C ILE A 150 28.99 30.24 -6.69
N ALA A 151 27.66 30.12 -6.78
CA ALA A 151 26.80 31.18 -7.24
C ALA A 151 26.83 32.40 -6.32
N THR A 152 26.78 32.21 -5.01
CA THR A 152 26.77 33.29 -4.02
C THR A 152 28.17 33.91 -3.83
N ALA A 153 29.25 33.13 -3.89
CA ALA A 153 30.62 33.68 -3.91
C ALA A 153 30.88 34.48 -5.18
N GLY A 154 30.40 33.97 -6.33
CA GLY A 154 30.41 34.76 -7.57
C GLY A 154 29.66 36.08 -7.47
N ALA A 155 28.47 36.09 -6.85
CA ALA A 155 27.71 37.31 -6.58
C ALA A 155 28.48 38.34 -5.72
N ILE A 156 29.18 37.87 -4.69
CA ILE A 156 30.05 38.69 -3.85
C ILE A 156 31.18 39.29 -4.68
N THR A 157 31.81 38.53 -5.59
CA THR A 157 32.94 39.03 -6.43
C THR A 157 32.51 40.10 -7.42
N ILE A 158 31.26 40.07 -7.90
CA ILE A 158 30.70 41.07 -8.79
C ILE A 158 30.04 42.27 -8.04
N GLY A 159 30.11 42.27 -6.69
CA GLY A 159 29.59 43.37 -5.85
C GLY A 159 28.11 43.25 -5.48
N ALA A 160 27.43 42.16 -5.80
CA ALA A 160 26.00 41.92 -5.48
C ALA A 160 25.84 41.31 -4.06
N TYR A 161 26.25 42.05 -3.04
CA TYR A 161 26.34 41.58 -1.65
C TYR A 161 24.96 41.24 -1.07
N SER A 162 23.98 42.08 -1.18
CA SER A 162 22.61 41.88 -0.68
C SER A 162 21.94 40.68 -1.36
N GLU A 163 22.20 40.45 -2.65
CA GLU A 163 21.70 39.28 -3.36
C GLU A 163 22.32 37.97 -2.86
N ALA A 164 23.64 37.99 -2.61
CA ALA A 164 24.30 36.79 -2.06
C ALA A 164 23.72 36.39 -0.69
N VAL A 165 23.47 37.38 0.19
CA VAL A 165 22.83 37.16 1.50
C VAL A 165 21.39 36.67 1.33
N ALA A 166 20.62 37.33 0.43
CA ALA A 166 19.24 36.94 0.14
C ALA A 166 19.12 35.47 -0.30
N VAL A 167 19.95 35.07 -1.26
CA VAL A 167 19.99 33.69 -1.79
C VAL A 167 20.22 32.70 -0.65
N MET A 168 21.20 32.97 0.22
CA MET A 168 21.55 32.08 1.33
C MET A 168 20.42 31.98 2.37
N VAL A 169 19.78 33.11 2.69
CA VAL A 169 18.66 33.13 3.65
C VAL A 169 17.42 32.45 3.08
N PHE A 170 17.07 32.69 1.81
CA PHE A 170 15.93 32.03 1.18
C PHE A 170 16.18 30.50 1.02
N TYR A 171 17.39 30.11 0.62
CA TYR A 171 17.76 28.70 0.57
C TYR A 171 17.57 28.00 1.92
N LYS A 172 18.11 28.59 2.99
CA LYS A 172 17.93 28.07 4.36
C LYS A 172 16.48 28.04 4.81
N THR A 173 15.70 29.04 4.43
CA THR A 173 14.26 29.06 4.72
C THR A 173 13.56 27.90 4.04
N GLY A 174 13.90 27.65 2.79
CA GLY A 174 13.38 26.53 2.03
C GLY A 174 13.77 25.19 2.61
N ASP A 175 15.04 24.99 2.90
CA ASP A 175 15.57 23.79 3.51
C ASP A 175 14.87 23.49 4.86
N PHE A 176 14.72 24.51 5.73
CA PHE A 176 13.99 24.37 6.98
C PHE A 176 12.53 23.93 6.77
N LEU A 177 11.81 24.56 5.83
CA LEU A 177 10.40 24.22 5.56
C LEU A 177 10.25 22.85 4.95
N GLN A 178 11.16 22.43 4.06
CA GLN A 178 11.20 21.09 3.46
C GLN A 178 11.46 20.05 4.53
N ASN A 179 12.50 20.23 5.36
CA ASN A 179 12.82 19.33 6.46
C ASN A 179 11.67 19.20 7.48
N LEU A 180 10.99 20.30 7.79
CA LEU A 180 9.81 20.29 8.65
C LEU A 180 8.66 19.47 8.05
N ALA A 181 8.42 19.60 6.74
CA ALA A 181 7.36 18.88 6.05
C ALA A 181 7.67 17.39 5.92
N VAL A 182 8.92 17.04 5.60
CA VAL A 182 9.41 15.65 5.58
C VAL A 182 9.31 15.03 6.98
N PHE A 183 9.73 15.77 8.02
CA PHE A 183 9.63 15.32 9.41
C PHE A 183 8.18 15.01 9.82
N ARG A 184 7.22 15.90 9.47
CA ARG A 184 5.80 15.66 9.74
C ARG A 184 5.26 14.44 8.98
N SER A 185 5.67 14.26 7.74
CA SER A 185 5.28 13.11 6.94
C SER A 185 5.82 11.80 7.52
N ARG A 186 7.10 11.76 7.87
CA ARG A 186 7.74 10.61 8.53
C ARG A 186 7.04 10.26 9.85
N ARG A 187 6.66 11.26 10.64
CA ARG A 187 5.94 11.05 11.92
C ARG A 187 4.59 10.34 11.70
N SER A 188 3.88 10.65 10.62
CA SER A 188 2.60 9.99 10.31
C SER A 188 2.78 8.50 9.98
N ILE A 189 3.87 8.14 9.30
CA ILE A 189 4.21 6.75 8.97
C ILE A 189 4.70 6.01 10.22
N ARG A 190 5.57 6.65 11.01
CA ARG A 190 6.01 6.09 12.31
C ARG A 190 4.83 5.83 13.25
N ALA A 191 3.79 6.67 13.22
CA ALA A 191 2.58 6.45 14.00
C ALA A 191 1.82 5.16 13.61
N LEU A 192 1.95 4.70 12.35
CA LEU A 192 1.47 3.39 11.93
C LEU A 192 2.34 2.27 12.50
N MET A 193 3.66 2.44 12.47
CA MET A 193 4.61 1.46 13.04
C MET A 193 4.51 1.38 14.58
N ALA A 194 4.11 2.47 15.26
CA ALA A 194 3.83 2.49 16.69
C ALA A 194 2.57 1.72 17.12
N GLN A 195 1.88 1.06 16.18
CA GLN A 195 0.73 0.20 16.49
C GLN A 195 1.14 -1.14 17.11
N LYS A 196 2.42 -1.47 17.15
CA LYS A 196 2.95 -2.68 17.79
C LYS A 196 2.45 -2.80 19.25
N PRO A 197 1.89 -3.97 19.65
CA PRO A 197 1.54 -4.23 21.04
C PRO A 197 2.78 -4.24 21.93
N ALA A 198 2.72 -3.55 23.06
CA ALA A 198 3.89 -3.37 23.93
C ALA A 198 4.18 -4.60 24.81
N TYR A 199 3.18 -5.43 25.09
CA TYR A 199 3.27 -6.61 25.95
C TYR A 199 2.16 -7.63 25.66
N ALA A 200 2.36 -8.85 26.12
CA ALA A 200 1.35 -9.91 26.18
C ALA A 200 1.19 -10.37 27.63
N ASN A 201 -0.06 -10.66 28.06
CA ASN A 201 -0.33 -11.18 29.39
C ASN A 201 -0.44 -12.72 29.31
N LEU A 202 0.67 -13.41 29.53
CA LEU A 202 0.74 -14.88 29.53
C LEU A 202 0.08 -15.46 30.78
N GLN A 203 -0.85 -16.38 30.59
CA GLN A 203 -1.45 -17.14 31.68
C GLN A 203 -0.56 -18.33 32.04
N THR A 204 -0.04 -18.33 33.27
CA THR A 204 0.79 -19.43 33.82
C THR A 204 0.08 -20.11 34.97
N ALA A 205 0.60 -21.23 35.44
CA ALA A 205 0.07 -21.90 36.62
C ALA A 205 0.13 -21.04 37.89
N SER A 206 1.03 -20.04 37.94
CA SER A 206 1.20 -19.12 39.05
C SER A 206 0.41 -17.81 38.91
N GLY A 207 -0.31 -17.62 37.80
CA GLY A 207 -1.08 -16.41 37.52
C GLY A 207 -0.73 -15.77 36.18
N ILE A 208 -1.09 -14.48 36.00
CA ILE A 208 -0.83 -13.75 34.77
C ILE A 208 0.51 -13.02 34.86
N THR A 209 1.41 -13.29 33.91
CA THR A 209 2.73 -12.66 33.80
C THR A 209 2.81 -11.84 32.51
N ARG A 210 3.33 -10.61 32.58
CA ARG A 210 3.59 -9.80 31.38
C ARG A 210 4.90 -10.21 30.74
N ILE A 211 4.84 -10.49 29.45
CA ILE A 211 6.00 -10.83 28.61
C ILE A 211 6.04 -9.94 27.38
N ALA A 212 7.19 -9.87 26.71
CA ALA A 212 7.27 -9.30 25.37
C ALA A 212 6.53 -10.22 24.36
N PRO A 213 5.77 -9.69 23.40
CA PRO A 213 5.06 -10.51 22.40
C PRO A 213 5.98 -11.48 21.65
N GLU A 214 7.23 -11.08 21.42
CA GLU A 214 8.26 -11.88 20.73
C GLU A 214 8.72 -13.11 21.54
N SER A 215 8.45 -13.14 22.83
CA SER A 215 8.82 -14.26 23.72
C SER A 215 7.73 -15.33 23.78
N ALA A 216 6.54 -15.03 23.27
CA ALA A 216 5.44 -15.98 23.28
C ALA A 216 5.59 -17.04 22.17
N GLN A 217 5.18 -18.26 22.48
CA GLN A 217 5.24 -19.41 21.56
C GLN A 217 3.84 -19.87 21.14
N ALA A 218 3.76 -20.58 20.02
CA ALA A 218 2.52 -21.23 19.62
C ALA A 218 2.03 -22.20 20.70
N GLY A 219 0.75 -22.11 21.06
CA GLY A 219 0.13 -22.87 22.14
C GLY A 219 0.07 -22.12 23.49
N ASP A 220 0.82 -21.05 23.68
CA ASP A 220 0.71 -20.20 24.87
C ASP A 220 -0.68 -19.60 25.02
N VAL A 221 -1.12 -19.45 26.27
CA VAL A 221 -2.44 -18.90 26.58
C VAL A 221 -2.31 -17.45 27.01
N ILE A 222 -2.91 -16.55 26.26
CA ILE A 222 -2.84 -15.10 26.49
C ILE A 222 -4.21 -14.56 26.91
N VAL A 223 -4.20 -13.65 27.89
CA VAL A 223 -5.39 -12.95 28.41
C VAL A 223 -5.36 -11.49 27.95
N VAL A 224 -6.41 -11.03 27.28
CA VAL A 224 -6.56 -9.64 26.83
C VAL A 224 -7.77 -9.01 27.47
N LYS A 225 -7.55 -7.89 28.15
CA LYS A 225 -8.58 -7.12 28.84
C LYS A 225 -9.20 -6.06 27.91
N PRO A 226 -10.39 -5.55 28.22
CA PRO A 226 -10.97 -4.41 27.52
C PRO A 226 -9.99 -3.21 27.47
N GLY A 227 -9.86 -2.60 26.28
CA GLY A 227 -8.94 -1.50 26.02
C GLY A 227 -7.50 -1.92 25.69
N GLU A 228 -7.17 -3.22 25.75
CA GLU A 228 -5.86 -3.72 25.35
C GLU A 228 -5.86 -4.16 23.88
N LYS A 229 -4.72 -3.99 23.22
CA LYS A 229 -4.50 -4.55 21.88
C LYS A 229 -4.19 -6.04 21.98
N ILE A 230 -4.71 -6.82 21.05
CA ILE A 230 -4.41 -8.24 20.91
C ILE A 230 -2.94 -8.38 20.46
N PRO A 231 -2.09 -9.04 21.24
CA PRO A 231 -0.64 -9.03 20.99
C PRO A 231 -0.17 -10.03 19.92
N LEU A 232 -0.93 -11.11 19.70
CA LEU A 232 -0.57 -12.23 18.85
C LEU A 232 -1.81 -12.78 18.17
N ASP A 233 -1.64 -13.45 17.02
CA ASP A 233 -2.73 -14.17 16.37
C ASP A 233 -3.06 -15.43 17.15
N GLY A 234 -4.33 -15.79 17.24
CA GLY A 234 -4.74 -16.98 17.97
C GLY A 234 -6.22 -17.30 17.87
N ARG A 235 -6.63 -18.34 18.59
CA ARG A 235 -8.01 -18.80 18.65
C ARG A 235 -8.59 -18.64 20.05
N VAL A 236 -9.75 -18.04 20.14
CA VAL A 236 -10.43 -17.80 21.44
C VAL A 236 -10.80 -19.13 22.09
N ILE A 237 -10.29 -19.36 23.31
CA ILE A 237 -10.62 -20.55 24.13
C ILE A 237 -11.66 -20.25 25.20
N SER A 238 -11.75 -19.00 25.68
CA SER A 238 -12.80 -18.60 26.61
C SER A 238 -13.07 -17.10 26.54
N GLY A 239 -14.29 -16.71 26.88
CA GLY A 239 -14.75 -15.32 26.87
C GLY A 239 -15.47 -14.96 25.56
N ALA A 240 -16.08 -13.78 25.58
CA ALA A 240 -16.68 -13.16 24.40
C ALA A 240 -16.47 -11.66 24.50
N SER A 241 -16.18 -11.01 23.39
CA SER A 241 -16.00 -9.57 23.32
C SER A 241 -16.28 -9.02 21.92
N THR A 242 -16.43 -7.72 21.86
CA THR A 242 -16.38 -6.98 20.60
C THR A 242 -14.95 -6.50 20.39
N VAL A 243 -14.39 -6.70 19.20
CA VAL A 243 -13.05 -6.24 18.81
C VAL A 243 -13.15 -5.22 17.68
N ASP A 244 -12.27 -4.24 17.69
CA ASP A 244 -12.13 -3.26 16.62
C ASP A 244 -10.97 -3.65 15.70
N PRO A 245 -11.22 -4.08 14.45
CA PRO A 245 -10.21 -4.50 13.51
C PRO A 245 -9.62 -3.32 12.69
N SER A 246 -10.05 -2.07 12.94
CA SER A 246 -9.79 -0.90 12.09
C SER A 246 -8.31 -0.65 11.83
N VAL A 247 -7.45 -1.00 12.77
CA VAL A 247 -5.99 -0.86 12.65
C VAL A 247 -5.41 -1.74 11.55
N LEU A 248 -5.93 -2.95 11.37
CA LEU A 248 -5.46 -3.93 10.39
C LEU A 248 -6.21 -3.82 9.06
N THR A 249 -7.53 -3.87 9.13
CA THR A 249 -8.38 -3.99 7.92
C THR A 249 -8.85 -2.64 7.39
N GLY A 250 -8.72 -1.58 8.18
CA GLY A 250 -9.31 -0.27 7.87
C GLY A 250 -10.85 -0.26 7.91
N GLU A 251 -11.48 -1.31 8.46
CA GLU A 251 -12.93 -1.40 8.66
C GLU A 251 -13.29 -0.75 9.99
N SER A 252 -14.26 0.15 9.99
CA SER A 252 -14.72 0.84 11.21
C SER A 252 -15.82 0.10 11.97
N VAL A 253 -16.22 -1.08 11.52
CA VAL A 253 -17.30 -1.86 12.14
C VAL A 253 -16.71 -2.86 13.11
N PRO A 254 -16.98 -2.75 14.42
CA PRO A 254 -16.53 -3.72 15.40
C PRO A 254 -17.11 -5.11 15.15
N LYS A 255 -16.33 -6.17 15.40
CA LYS A 255 -16.73 -7.57 15.20
C LYS A 255 -16.90 -8.27 16.55
N ASN A 256 -17.97 -9.03 16.70
CA ASN A 256 -18.15 -9.87 17.89
C ASN A 256 -17.32 -11.14 17.76
N LYS A 257 -16.59 -11.47 18.81
CA LYS A 257 -15.75 -12.67 18.93
C LYS A 257 -16.18 -13.49 20.12
N LYS A 258 -16.26 -14.81 19.95
CA LYS A 258 -16.63 -15.81 20.95
C LYS A 258 -15.68 -16.97 20.91
N THR A 259 -15.82 -17.89 21.86
CA THR A 259 -15.03 -19.13 21.91
C THR A 259 -15.10 -19.89 20.57
N GLY A 260 -13.94 -20.23 20.04
CA GLY A 260 -13.77 -20.91 18.75
C GLY A 260 -13.44 -19.96 17.59
N ASP A 261 -13.64 -18.64 17.73
CA ASP A 261 -13.34 -17.66 16.68
C ASP A 261 -11.84 -17.33 16.66
N ASP A 262 -11.32 -17.02 15.48
CA ASP A 262 -9.95 -16.55 15.30
C ASP A 262 -9.86 -15.04 15.57
N ILE A 263 -8.75 -14.61 16.19
CA ILE A 263 -8.41 -13.21 16.48
C ILE A 263 -7.03 -12.87 15.94
N MET A 264 -6.85 -11.61 15.58
CA MET A 264 -5.62 -11.13 14.96
C MET A 264 -4.84 -10.17 15.86
N ALA A 265 -3.51 -10.29 15.81
CA ALA A 265 -2.62 -9.35 16.46
C ALA A 265 -2.82 -7.93 15.89
N GLY A 266 -3.00 -6.95 16.77
CA GLY A 266 -3.26 -5.55 16.41
C GLY A 266 -4.73 -5.13 16.50
N GLU A 267 -5.71 -6.05 16.57
CA GLU A 267 -7.10 -5.70 16.88
C GLU A 267 -7.21 -5.14 18.31
N LEU A 268 -8.13 -4.22 18.55
CA LEU A 268 -8.37 -3.63 19.86
C LEU A 268 -9.54 -4.34 20.55
N ASN A 269 -9.31 -4.95 21.70
CA ASN A 269 -10.36 -5.55 22.51
C ASN A 269 -11.20 -4.46 23.21
N MET A 270 -12.53 -4.46 23.03
CA MET A 270 -13.39 -3.36 23.49
C MET A 270 -14.16 -3.64 24.78
N THR A 271 -14.81 -4.79 24.90
CA THR A 271 -15.88 -4.96 25.92
C THR A 271 -15.61 -6.04 26.96
N GLY A 272 -15.24 -7.23 26.55
CA GLY A 272 -15.06 -8.41 27.43
C GLY A 272 -13.61 -8.83 27.60
N VAL A 273 -13.34 -9.67 28.61
CA VAL A 273 -12.04 -10.33 28.70
C VAL A 273 -12.04 -11.53 27.77
N ILE A 274 -11.03 -11.62 26.92
CA ILE A 274 -10.80 -12.74 25.99
C ILE A 274 -9.56 -13.49 26.44
N THR A 275 -9.65 -14.81 26.47
CA THR A 275 -8.49 -15.69 26.62
C THR A 275 -8.37 -16.52 25.34
N PHE A 276 -7.18 -16.56 24.77
CA PHE A 276 -6.94 -17.25 23.51
C PHE A 276 -5.63 -18.04 23.52
N ALA A 277 -5.56 -19.09 22.72
CA ALA A 277 -4.33 -19.83 22.46
C ALA A 277 -3.62 -19.22 21.24
N VAL A 278 -2.33 -18.96 21.37
CA VAL A 278 -1.48 -18.43 20.31
C VAL A 278 -1.36 -19.46 19.18
N SER A 279 -1.64 -19.05 17.94
CA SER A 279 -1.57 -19.93 16.77
C SER A 279 -0.19 -19.90 16.09
N ARG A 280 0.51 -18.77 16.15
CA ARG A 280 1.82 -18.59 15.51
C ARG A 280 2.69 -17.57 16.27
N PRO A 281 4.05 -17.66 16.14
CA PRO A 281 4.95 -16.73 16.82
C PRO A 281 4.75 -15.30 16.33
N TYR A 282 5.25 -14.31 17.09
CA TYR A 282 5.10 -12.90 16.79
C TYR A 282 5.64 -12.51 15.40
N THR A 283 6.77 -13.11 14.97
CA THR A 283 7.37 -12.84 13.65
C THR A 283 6.43 -13.10 12.48
N ASP A 284 5.55 -14.07 12.64
CA ASP A 284 4.62 -14.54 11.61
C ASP A 284 3.20 -13.98 11.84
N SER A 285 3.03 -13.12 12.85
CA SER A 285 1.73 -12.53 13.19
C SER A 285 1.29 -11.51 12.13
N SER A 286 -0.03 -11.33 12.00
CA SER A 286 -0.64 -10.39 11.05
C SER A 286 -0.08 -8.97 11.18
N ILE A 287 0.14 -8.49 12.41
CA ILE A 287 0.70 -7.16 12.65
C ILE A 287 2.19 -7.08 12.25
N ALA A 288 2.98 -8.14 12.51
CA ALA A 288 4.40 -8.16 12.14
C ALA A 288 4.56 -8.18 10.62
N GLN A 289 3.81 -9.02 9.91
CA GLN A 289 3.79 -9.05 8.45
C GLN A 289 3.35 -7.73 7.84
N MET A 290 2.30 -7.10 8.40
CA MET A 290 1.85 -5.77 7.97
C MET A 290 2.97 -4.73 8.11
N LEU A 291 3.63 -4.67 9.28
CA LEU A 291 4.70 -3.72 9.53
C LEU A 291 5.88 -3.97 8.59
N GLU A 292 6.27 -5.21 8.38
CA GLU A 292 7.33 -5.59 7.45
C GLU A 292 7.02 -5.20 6.00
N MET A 293 5.78 -5.42 5.54
CA MET A 293 5.37 -5.02 4.19
C MET A 293 5.42 -3.50 4.00
N VAL A 294 4.95 -2.72 4.98
CA VAL A 294 5.02 -1.26 4.93
C VAL A 294 6.47 -0.77 4.92
N GLU A 295 7.34 -1.40 5.69
CA GLU A 295 8.76 -1.08 5.79
C GLU A 295 9.51 -1.42 4.51
N ASN A 296 9.24 -2.59 3.91
CA ASN A 296 9.87 -3.04 2.67
C ASN A 296 9.30 -2.35 1.42
N ALA A 297 8.12 -1.72 1.52
CA ALA A 297 7.45 -1.09 0.38
C ALA A 297 8.28 0.02 -0.29
N SER A 298 9.17 0.66 0.46
CA SER A 298 10.05 1.71 -0.05
C SER A 298 11.25 1.18 -0.83
N ALA A 299 11.60 -0.10 -0.68
CA ALA A 299 12.75 -0.70 -1.34
C ALA A 299 12.52 -0.89 -2.86
N ARG A 300 11.27 -0.93 -3.31
CA ARG A 300 10.92 -1.13 -4.72
C ARG A 300 10.42 0.16 -5.35
N LYS A 301 11.37 0.92 -5.94
CA LYS A 301 11.10 2.22 -6.56
C LYS A 301 10.27 2.13 -7.83
N SER A 302 9.39 3.10 -8.04
CA SER A 302 8.62 3.24 -9.27
C SER A 302 9.50 3.64 -10.46
N ALA A 303 9.04 3.36 -11.69
CA ALA A 303 9.71 3.82 -12.90
C ALA A 303 9.86 5.36 -12.94
N THR A 304 8.89 6.08 -12.36
CA THR A 304 8.94 7.55 -12.26
C THR A 304 10.03 8.01 -11.29
N GLU A 305 10.21 7.36 -10.14
CA GLU A 305 11.30 7.68 -9.21
C GLU A 305 12.67 7.40 -9.83
N ASN A 306 12.84 6.25 -10.47
CA ASN A 306 14.08 5.91 -11.18
C ASN A 306 14.38 6.92 -12.31
N PHE A 307 13.37 7.31 -13.10
CA PHE A 307 13.54 8.32 -14.13
C PHE A 307 14.06 9.65 -13.57
N ILE A 308 13.51 10.11 -12.45
CA ILE A 308 13.94 11.38 -11.83
C ILE A 308 15.38 11.30 -11.31
N THR A 309 15.78 10.16 -10.73
CA THR A 309 17.17 9.95 -10.29
C THR A 309 18.13 10.03 -11.47
N VAL A 310 17.82 9.34 -12.57
CA VAL A 310 18.61 9.39 -13.81
C VAL A 310 18.59 10.80 -14.42
N PHE A 311 17.44 11.45 -14.48
CA PHE A 311 17.30 12.82 -14.97
C PHE A 311 18.20 13.80 -14.20
N ALA A 312 18.17 13.76 -12.87
CA ALA A 312 18.98 14.64 -12.03
C ALA A 312 20.49 14.48 -12.30
N ARG A 313 20.96 13.22 -12.52
CA ARG A 313 22.34 12.89 -12.82
C ARG A 313 22.86 13.59 -14.08
N TYR A 314 22.04 13.75 -15.13
CA TYR A 314 22.44 14.38 -16.39
C TYR A 314 22.07 15.87 -16.46
N TYR A 315 20.96 16.25 -15.84
CA TYR A 315 20.44 17.61 -15.89
C TYR A 315 21.40 18.62 -15.25
N THR A 316 21.88 18.35 -14.03
CA THR A 316 22.74 19.28 -13.29
C THR A 316 24.07 19.55 -14.01
N PRO A 317 24.85 18.55 -14.47
CA PRO A 317 26.06 18.81 -15.27
C PRO A 317 25.77 19.58 -16.57
N ALA A 318 24.67 19.27 -17.27
CA ALA A 318 24.30 19.97 -18.48
C ALA A 318 24.01 21.45 -18.20
N MET A 319 23.28 21.77 -17.12
CA MET A 319 23.00 23.14 -16.73
C MET A 319 24.25 23.93 -16.33
N VAL A 320 25.21 23.25 -15.65
CA VAL A 320 26.53 23.86 -15.33
C VAL A 320 27.29 24.17 -16.62
N ALA A 321 27.33 23.25 -17.58
CA ALA A 321 27.97 23.49 -18.87
C ALA A 321 27.32 24.66 -19.64
N ILE A 322 25.97 24.76 -19.62
CA ILE A 322 25.23 25.87 -20.21
C ILE A 322 25.58 27.19 -19.49
N ALA A 323 25.61 27.19 -18.15
CA ALA A 323 25.97 28.38 -17.36
C ALA A 323 27.38 28.86 -17.68
N LEU A 324 28.36 27.96 -17.78
CA LEU A 324 29.72 28.29 -18.22
C LEU A 324 29.72 28.83 -19.66
N GLY A 325 28.97 28.26 -20.57
CA GLY A 325 28.79 28.75 -21.93
C GLY A 325 28.23 30.18 -21.93
N VAL A 326 27.20 30.46 -21.13
CA VAL A 326 26.60 31.80 -21.00
C VAL A 326 27.57 32.79 -20.39
N ALA A 327 28.41 32.40 -19.44
CA ALA A 327 29.40 33.30 -18.83
C ALA A 327 30.50 33.73 -19.79
N PHE A 328 31.01 32.80 -20.63
CA PHE A 328 32.24 33.02 -21.39
C PHE A 328 32.04 33.23 -22.90
N LEU A 329 31.04 32.56 -23.54
CA LEU A 329 30.89 32.65 -24.99
C LEU A 329 30.47 34.06 -25.48
N PRO A 330 29.46 34.74 -24.89
CA PRO A 330 29.05 36.05 -25.38
C PRO A 330 30.13 37.11 -25.23
N PRO A 331 30.89 37.24 -24.11
CA PRO A 331 31.98 38.19 -24.01
C PRO A 331 33.11 37.91 -24.99
N LEU A 332 33.29 36.67 -25.47
CA LEU A 332 34.31 36.32 -26.48
C LEU A 332 33.84 36.58 -27.91
N LEU A 333 32.54 36.56 -28.18
CA LEU A 333 31.97 36.62 -29.53
C LEU A 333 31.33 37.99 -29.88
N ILE A 334 30.93 38.75 -28.87
CA ILE A 334 30.25 40.05 -29.04
C ILE A 334 31.13 41.17 -28.47
N ALA A 335 31.54 42.10 -29.31
CA ALA A 335 32.51 43.13 -28.97
C ALA A 335 32.10 44.06 -27.80
N ASP A 336 30.77 44.27 -27.61
CA ASP A 336 30.22 45.15 -26.56
C ASP A 336 29.67 44.39 -25.36
N ALA A 337 29.89 43.06 -25.27
CA ALA A 337 29.37 42.25 -24.18
C ALA A 337 30.20 42.47 -22.90
N VAL A 338 29.55 42.94 -21.84
CA VAL A 338 30.17 43.14 -20.52
C VAL A 338 30.20 41.82 -19.77
N PHE A 339 31.39 41.31 -19.48
CA PHE A 339 31.57 40.04 -18.76
C PHE A 339 30.76 39.95 -17.45
N GLN A 340 30.69 41.03 -16.68
CA GLN A 340 29.95 41.06 -15.39
C GLN A 340 28.45 40.75 -15.57
N GLN A 341 27.82 41.24 -16.66
CA GLN A 341 26.42 40.94 -16.93
C GLN A 341 26.16 39.48 -17.28
N TRP A 342 27.02 38.91 -18.14
CA TRP A 342 26.91 37.53 -18.56
C TRP A 342 27.28 36.55 -17.42
N ALA A 343 28.28 36.93 -16.61
CA ALA A 343 28.61 36.18 -15.39
C ALA A 343 27.41 36.16 -14.41
N TYR A 344 26.73 37.29 -14.22
CA TYR A 344 25.53 37.38 -13.38
C TYR A 344 24.42 36.44 -13.89
N LEU A 345 24.13 36.45 -15.21
CA LEU A 345 23.15 35.53 -15.79
C LEU A 345 23.53 34.07 -15.61
N ALA A 346 24.81 33.74 -15.75
CA ALA A 346 25.31 32.40 -15.50
C ALA A 346 25.13 31.98 -14.03
N LEU A 347 25.36 32.87 -13.07
CA LEU A 347 25.13 32.61 -11.66
C LEU A 347 23.64 32.40 -11.36
N VAL A 348 22.75 33.15 -11.98
CA VAL A 348 21.27 32.94 -11.91
C VAL A 348 20.92 31.51 -12.41
N LEU A 349 21.50 31.10 -13.56
CA LEU A 349 21.27 29.76 -14.12
C LEU A 349 21.80 28.64 -13.18
N LEU A 350 22.95 28.83 -12.53
CA LEU A 350 23.49 27.89 -11.55
C LEU A 350 22.55 27.70 -10.38
N VAL A 351 21.96 28.79 -9.86
CA VAL A 351 20.99 28.72 -8.74
C VAL A 351 19.77 27.91 -9.12
N ILE A 352 19.23 28.05 -10.36
CA ILE A 352 18.04 27.34 -10.83
C ILE A 352 18.33 25.88 -11.20
N SER A 353 19.61 25.52 -11.34
CA SER A 353 20.02 24.18 -11.85
C SER A 353 19.67 23.01 -10.95
N CYS A 354 19.37 23.21 -9.65
CA CYS A 354 18.99 22.14 -8.76
C CYS A 354 17.55 21.62 -9.02
N PRO A 355 17.34 20.33 -9.28
CA PRO A 355 15.99 19.77 -9.40
C PRO A 355 15.35 19.42 -8.05
N CYS A 356 15.63 20.21 -6.97
CA CYS A 356 15.28 19.91 -5.58
C CYS A 356 13.79 19.59 -5.36
N ALA A 357 12.90 20.35 -6.02
CA ALA A 357 11.45 20.12 -5.95
C ALA A 357 11.03 18.72 -6.43
N LEU A 358 11.69 18.19 -7.47
CA LEU A 358 11.39 16.86 -8.02
C LEU A 358 11.94 15.74 -7.15
N VAL A 359 13.20 15.86 -6.73
CA VAL A 359 13.92 14.82 -5.97
C VAL A 359 13.25 14.55 -4.62
N ILE A 360 12.65 15.56 -3.98
CA ILE A 360 12.00 15.43 -2.67
C ILE A 360 10.52 15.08 -2.81
N SER A 361 9.77 15.78 -3.68
CA SER A 361 8.32 15.69 -3.68
C SER A 361 7.77 14.39 -4.26
N ILE A 362 8.50 13.74 -5.17
CA ILE A 362 8.05 12.51 -5.84
C ILE A 362 8.10 11.31 -4.91
N PRO A 363 9.23 10.97 -4.26
CA PRO A 363 9.25 9.93 -3.25
C PRO A 363 8.24 10.19 -2.13
N LEU A 364 8.14 11.43 -1.65
CA LEU A 364 7.17 11.82 -0.62
C LEU A 364 5.71 11.58 -1.07
N GLY A 365 5.41 11.79 -2.34
CA GLY A 365 4.10 11.50 -2.93
C GLY A 365 3.77 10.02 -2.91
N TYR A 366 4.69 9.16 -3.39
CA TYR A 366 4.49 7.70 -3.32
C TYR A 366 4.39 7.20 -1.89
N PHE A 367 5.23 7.71 -1.00
CA PHE A 367 5.18 7.39 0.42
C PHE A 367 3.84 7.76 1.06
N GLY A 368 3.33 8.95 0.73
CA GLY A 368 2.01 9.38 1.16
C GLY A 368 0.91 8.46 0.67
N GLY A 369 1.03 7.97 -0.57
CA GLY A 369 0.12 7.00 -1.18
C GLY A 369 0.14 5.64 -0.50
N ILE A 370 1.33 5.08 -0.24
CA ILE A 370 1.52 3.81 0.49
C ILE A 370 0.97 3.93 1.90
N GLY A 371 1.32 5.00 2.63
CA GLY A 371 0.83 5.23 3.97
C GLY A 371 -0.70 5.40 4.05
N ARG A 372 -1.32 5.97 3.01
CA ARG A 372 -2.79 6.03 2.90
C ARG A 372 -3.40 4.67 2.62
N ALA A 373 -2.82 3.90 1.71
CA ALA A 373 -3.26 2.54 1.40
C ALA A 373 -3.21 1.65 2.65
N SER A 374 -2.11 1.68 3.39
CA SER A 374 -1.93 0.93 4.63
C SER A 374 -3.00 1.25 5.68
N ARG A 375 -3.31 2.55 5.90
CA ARG A 375 -4.40 2.95 6.81
C ARG A 375 -5.78 2.46 6.39
N ARG A 376 -5.95 2.08 5.14
CA ARG A 376 -7.17 1.50 4.58
C ARG A 376 -7.15 -0.02 4.54
N GLY A 377 -6.15 -0.66 5.17
CA GLY A 377 -5.96 -2.10 5.14
C GLY A 377 -5.55 -2.63 3.76
N ILE A 378 -4.86 -1.81 2.98
CA ILE A 378 -4.33 -2.17 1.67
C ILE A 378 -2.81 -2.06 1.76
N LEU A 379 -2.12 -3.19 1.79
CA LEU A 379 -0.67 -3.24 1.87
C LEU A 379 -0.09 -3.36 0.47
N VAL A 380 0.76 -2.41 0.10
CA VAL A 380 1.41 -2.35 -1.22
C VAL A 380 2.90 -2.57 -1.02
N LYS A 381 3.48 -3.60 -1.65
CA LYS A 381 4.89 -4.00 -1.46
C LYS A 381 5.91 -3.13 -2.21
N GLY A 382 5.49 -2.02 -2.83
CA GLY A 382 6.41 -1.12 -3.52
C GLY A 382 5.72 0.07 -4.19
N SER A 383 6.45 1.17 -4.36
CA SER A 383 5.96 2.33 -5.11
C SER A 383 5.72 2.01 -6.59
N ASN A 384 6.50 1.06 -7.15
CA ASN A 384 6.28 0.52 -8.49
C ASN A 384 4.89 -0.13 -8.65
N TYR A 385 4.42 -0.86 -7.63
CA TYR A 385 3.09 -1.48 -7.66
C TYR A 385 1.97 -0.45 -7.46
N LEU A 386 2.23 0.59 -6.66
CA LEU A 386 1.28 1.70 -6.55
C LEU A 386 1.12 2.47 -7.87
N ASP A 387 2.21 2.66 -8.63
CA ASP A 387 2.18 3.23 -9.97
C ASP A 387 1.52 2.29 -10.99
N ALA A 388 1.74 0.97 -10.85
CA ALA A 388 1.09 -0.05 -11.67
C ALA A 388 -0.44 -0.08 -11.43
N LEU A 389 -0.90 -0.02 -10.16
CA LEU A 389 -2.32 0.12 -9.79
C LEU A 389 -2.98 1.32 -10.47
N ALA A 390 -2.26 2.45 -10.58
CA ALA A 390 -2.77 3.63 -11.30
C ALA A 390 -3.05 3.38 -12.79
N LYS A 391 -2.34 2.43 -13.39
CA LYS A 391 -2.40 2.08 -14.82
C LYS A 391 -3.31 0.87 -15.11
N VAL A 392 -3.90 0.26 -14.09
CA VAL A 392 -4.78 -0.90 -14.26
C VAL A 392 -5.98 -0.55 -15.15
N LYS A 393 -6.16 -1.37 -16.18
CA LYS A 393 -7.27 -1.30 -17.15
C LYS A 393 -8.14 -2.54 -17.12
N ILE A 394 -7.58 -3.69 -16.74
CA ILE A 394 -8.29 -4.96 -16.65
C ILE A 394 -8.07 -5.49 -15.24
N VAL A 395 -9.16 -5.93 -14.61
CA VAL A 395 -9.11 -6.64 -13.33
C VAL A 395 -9.70 -8.02 -13.53
N VAL A 396 -8.91 -9.02 -13.22
CA VAL A 396 -9.29 -10.44 -13.28
C VAL A 396 -9.50 -10.93 -11.86
N PHE A 397 -10.68 -11.42 -11.55
CA PHE A 397 -11.01 -11.98 -10.24
C PHE A 397 -11.09 -13.49 -10.29
N ASP A 398 -10.57 -14.17 -9.27
CA ASP A 398 -11.07 -15.50 -8.95
C ASP A 398 -12.52 -15.40 -8.46
N LYS A 399 -13.26 -16.49 -8.57
CA LYS A 399 -14.67 -16.53 -8.10
C LYS A 399 -14.75 -16.80 -6.61
N THR A 400 -14.27 -18.00 -6.19
CA THR A 400 -14.54 -18.59 -4.89
C THR A 400 -13.70 -17.92 -3.79
N GLY A 401 -14.33 -17.47 -2.69
CA GLY A 401 -13.61 -16.73 -1.64
C GLY A 401 -13.24 -15.28 -2.03
N THR A 402 -13.28 -14.93 -3.31
CA THR A 402 -12.91 -13.61 -3.83
C THR A 402 -14.13 -12.74 -4.14
N LEU A 403 -14.96 -13.09 -5.12
CA LEU A 403 -16.24 -12.43 -5.43
C LEU A 403 -17.39 -13.01 -4.61
N THR A 404 -17.20 -14.20 -4.07
CA THR A 404 -18.16 -14.93 -3.26
C THR A 404 -17.57 -15.21 -1.87
N GLU A 405 -18.44 -15.58 -0.92
CA GLU A 405 -18.05 -15.86 0.47
C GLU A 405 -17.28 -17.18 0.62
N GLY A 406 -17.26 -18.03 -0.42
CA GLY A 406 -16.65 -19.37 -0.37
C GLY A 406 -17.42 -20.35 0.51
N VAL A 407 -18.62 -19.97 0.93
CA VAL A 407 -19.50 -20.77 1.78
C VAL A 407 -20.72 -21.18 0.98
N PHE A 408 -20.91 -22.49 0.86
CA PHE A 408 -22.11 -23.02 0.23
C PHE A 408 -23.35 -22.73 1.05
N HIS A 409 -24.44 -22.41 0.39
CA HIS A 409 -25.75 -22.25 0.99
C HIS A 409 -26.84 -22.88 0.11
N VAL A 410 -27.95 -23.27 0.72
CA VAL A 410 -29.12 -23.75 -0.01
C VAL A 410 -29.83 -22.55 -0.60
N LYS A 411 -29.94 -22.52 -1.94
CA LYS A 411 -30.71 -21.49 -2.65
C LYS A 411 -32.19 -21.82 -2.69
N ASP A 412 -32.52 -23.10 -2.94
CA ASP A 412 -33.87 -23.56 -3.19
C ASP A 412 -33.97 -25.08 -3.03
N VAL A 413 -35.13 -25.57 -2.65
CA VAL A 413 -35.44 -27.01 -2.51
C VAL A 413 -36.63 -27.35 -3.40
N VAL A 414 -36.39 -28.19 -4.39
CA VAL A 414 -37.42 -28.61 -5.34
C VAL A 414 -37.79 -30.05 -5.08
N ALA A 415 -39.02 -30.25 -4.58
CA ALA A 415 -39.57 -31.55 -4.32
C ALA A 415 -40.19 -32.18 -5.58
N LYS A 416 -40.17 -33.51 -5.67
CA LYS A 416 -40.73 -34.31 -6.74
C LYS A 416 -41.48 -35.52 -6.14
N ASN A 417 -42.23 -36.22 -7.02
CA ASN A 417 -42.92 -37.46 -6.72
C ASN A 417 -43.75 -37.45 -5.40
N GLY A 418 -44.44 -36.34 -5.14
CA GLY A 418 -45.37 -36.24 -4.02
C GLY A 418 -44.75 -35.90 -2.67
N HIS A 419 -43.45 -35.63 -2.63
CA HIS A 419 -42.77 -35.10 -1.46
C HIS A 419 -42.97 -33.58 -1.36
N ASP A 420 -42.82 -33.03 -0.18
CA ASP A 420 -42.77 -31.58 0.08
C ASP A 420 -41.32 -31.12 0.30
N PRO A 421 -41.01 -29.82 0.04
CA PRO A 421 -39.67 -29.28 0.17
C PRO A 421 -39.07 -29.44 1.57
N GLU A 422 -39.88 -29.31 2.61
CA GLU A 422 -39.45 -29.44 4.00
C GLU A 422 -38.99 -30.89 4.28
N THR A 423 -39.74 -31.90 3.83
CA THR A 423 -39.37 -33.30 3.95
C THR A 423 -38.06 -33.59 3.18
N VAL A 424 -37.90 -33.07 1.96
CA VAL A 424 -36.66 -33.24 1.18
C VAL A 424 -35.45 -32.66 1.92
N LEU A 425 -35.56 -31.42 2.43
CA LEU A 425 -34.49 -30.77 3.16
C LEU A 425 -34.16 -31.49 4.45
N ARG A 426 -35.17 -31.88 5.25
CA ARG A 426 -35.00 -32.63 6.50
C ARG A 426 -34.28 -33.93 6.29
N GLN A 427 -34.73 -34.76 5.31
CA GLN A 427 -34.12 -36.07 5.07
C GLN A 427 -32.68 -35.91 4.56
N ALA A 428 -32.43 -34.92 3.72
CA ALA A 428 -31.06 -34.59 3.27
C ALA A 428 -30.18 -34.18 4.44
N ALA A 429 -30.66 -33.29 5.34
CA ALA A 429 -29.92 -32.88 6.52
C ALA A 429 -29.60 -34.03 7.48
N VAL A 430 -30.56 -34.95 7.73
CA VAL A 430 -30.37 -36.14 8.53
C VAL A 430 -29.29 -37.06 7.93
N ALA A 431 -29.29 -37.24 6.61
CA ALA A 431 -28.27 -38.09 5.97
C ALA A 431 -26.88 -37.43 5.93
N GLN A 432 -26.83 -36.11 5.89
CA GLN A 432 -25.59 -35.35 5.73
C GLN A 432 -24.93 -34.92 7.05
N GLN A 433 -25.59 -35.13 8.23
CA GLN A 433 -25.04 -34.68 9.51
C GLN A 433 -23.70 -35.31 9.91
N HIS A 434 -23.34 -36.44 9.28
CA HIS A 434 -22.10 -37.16 9.54
C HIS A 434 -21.03 -36.95 8.46
N SER A 435 -21.31 -36.17 7.40
CA SER A 435 -20.33 -35.84 6.38
C SER A 435 -19.61 -34.51 6.68
N ASN A 436 -18.31 -34.51 6.46
CA ASN A 436 -17.50 -33.26 6.56
C ASN A 436 -17.46 -32.45 5.26
N HIS A 437 -18.25 -32.85 4.27
CA HIS A 437 -18.26 -32.14 3.00
C HIS A 437 -18.92 -30.74 3.15
N PRO A 438 -18.39 -29.65 2.56
CA PRO A 438 -18.97 -28.30 2.70
C PRO A 438 -20.43 -28.18 2.28
N ILE A 439 -20.85 -28.94 1.27
CA ILE A 439 -22.25 -29.04 0.84
C ILE A 439 -23.14 -29.66 1.95
N ALA A 440 -22.61 -30.63 2.70
CA ALA A 440 -23.34 -31.25 3.80
C ALA A 440 -23.61 -30.24 4.92
N GLY A 441 -22.59 -29.46 5.30
CA GLY A 441 -22.75 -28.35 6.25
C GLY A 441 -23.84 -27.37 5.81
N ALA A 442 -23.83 -26.95 4.55
CA ALA A 442 -24.82 -26.03 4.01
C ALA A 442 -26.27 -26.56 4.10
N ILE A 443 -26.47 -27.86 3.87
CA ILE A 443 -27.79 -28.50 3.97
C ILE A 443 -28.25 -28.58 5.42
N VAL A 444 -27.33 -28.97 6.34
CA VAL A 444 -27.60 -29.04 7.78
C VAL A 444 -27.94 -27.66 8.34
N ASP A 445 -27.16 -26.64 8.00
CA ASP A 445 -27.38 -25.25 8.43
C ASP A 445 -28.72 -24.71 7.92
N ALA A 446 -29.07 -24.99 6.67
CA ALA A 446 -30.34 -24.57 6.10
C ALA A 446 -31.54 -25.18 6.83
N TRP A 447 -31.46 -26.47 7.24
CA TRP A 447 -32.48 -27.09 8.04
C TRP A 447 -32.60 -26.46 9.43
N GLN A 448 -31.48 -26.17 10.10
CA GLN A 448 -31.46 -25.51 11.41
C GLN A 448 -32.02 -24.08 11.34
N GLN A 449 -31.68 -23.33 10.30
CA GLN A 449 -32.22 -21.98 10.07
C GLN A 449 -33.72 -21.98 9.79
N ALA A 450 -34.23 -23.04 9.19
CA ALA A 450 -35.68 -23.24 9.04
C ALA A 450 -36.43 -23.60 10.36
N GLY A 451 -35.70 -23.63 11.49
CA GLY A 451 -36.24 -23.97 12.81
C GLY A 451 -36.26 -25.49 13.09
N GLY A 452 -35.66 -26.30 12.21
CA GLY A 452 -35.59 -27.73 12.38
C GLY A 452 -34.52 -28.13 13.40
N SER A 453 -34.82 -29.11 14.24
CA SER A 453 -33.83 -29.79 15.08
C SER A 453 -33.39 -31.09 14.43
N LEU A 454 -32.09 -31.43 14.56
CA LEU A 454 -31.57 -32.74 14.22
C LEU A 454 -31.40 -33.53 15.52
N GLU A 455 -32.17 -34.57 15.68
CA GLU A 455 -31.85 -35.56 16.69
C GLU A 455 -30.58 -36.30 16.26
N THR A 456 -29.63 -36.46 17.16
CA THR A 456 -28.39 -37.23 16.92
C THR A 456 -28.72 -38.71 16.89
N VAL A 457 -29.33 -39.15 15.81
CA VAL A 457 -29.61 -40.58 15.58
C VAL A 457 -28.46 -41.13 14.74
N ALA A 458 -27.76 -42.11 15.30
CA ALA A 458 -26.73 -42.81 14.55
C ALA A 458 -27.41 -43.63 13.43
N PRO A 459 -26.91 -43.58 12.18
CA PRO A 459 -27.45 -44.42 11.10
C PRO A 459 -27.07 -45.89 11.34
N ASP A 460 -27.99 -46.80 11.00
CA ASP A 460 -27.72 -48.23 11.05
C ASP A 460 -26.66 -48.65 10.04
N ALA A 461 -26.59 -47.94 8.91
CA ALA A 461 -25.52 -48.05 7.94
C ALA A 461 -25.25 -46.68 7.29
N TYR A 462 -23.98 -46.33 7.14
CA TYR A 462 -23.53 -45.08 6.53
C TYR A 462 -22.39 -45.37 5.53
N SER A 463 -22.53 -44.84 4.33
CA SER A 463 -21.52 -44.98 3.30
C SER A 463 -21.36 -43.65 2.57
N GLU A 464 -20.16 -43.08 2.62
CA GLU A 464 -19.78 -41.90 1.82
C GLU A 464 -19.01 -42.37 0.60
N LEU A 465 -19.57 -42.15 -0.59
CA LEU A 465 -18.96 -42.48 -1.88
C LEU A 465 -18.20 -41.26 -2.39
N SER A 466 -16.87 -41.37 -2.40
CA SER A 466 -16.00 -40.27 -2.77
C SER A 466 -16.35 -39.68 -4.13
N GLY A 467 -16.59 -38.34 -4.19
CA GLY A 467 -16.97 -37.58 -5.38
C GLY A 467 -18.38 -37.89 -5.91
N MET A 468 -19.23 -38.60 -5.17
CA MET A 468 -20.60 -38.90 -5.57
C MET A 468 -21.64 -38.43 -4.54
N GLY A 469 -21.43 -38.69 -3.24
CA GLY A 469 -22.35 -38.34 -2.17
C GLY A 469 -22.47 -39.36 -1.07
N VAL A 470 -23.59 -39.35 -0.35
CA VAL A 470 -23.85 -40.14 0.87
C VAL A 470 -25.06 -41.05 0.70
N LYS A 471 -24.95 -42.26 1.20
CA LYS A 471 -26.05 -43.21 1.40
C LYS A 471 -26.14 -43.60 2.88
N ALA A 472 -27.25 -43.31 3.50
CA ALA A 472 -27.49 -43.59 4.92
C ALA A 472 -28.77 -44.41 5.11
N LEU A 473 -28.75 -45.32 6.06
CA LEU A 473 -29.89 -46.16 6.46
C LEU A 473 -30.29 -45.84 7.90
N PHE A 474 -31.55 -45.51 8.10
CA PHE A 474 -32.16 -45.24 9.40
C PHE A 474 -33.40 -46.13 9.57
N GLY A 475 -33.34 -47.22 10.32
CA GLY A 475 -34.40 -48.21 10.38
C GLY A 475 -34.71 -48.76 8.99
N ASP A 476 -35.97 -48.66 8.57
CA ASP A 476 -36.40 -49.12 7.26
C ASP A 476 -36.24 -48.03 6.13
N LYS A 477 -35.65 -46.88 6.44
CA LYS A 477 -35.54 -45.75 5.52
C LYS A 477 -34.14 -45.60 4.99
N THR A 478 -33.96 -45.81 3.69
CA THR A 478 -32.70 -45.48 2.97
C THR A 478 -32.79 -44.09 2.41
N ILE A 479 -31.83 -43.23 2.73
CA ILE A 479 -31.70 -41.88 2.23
C ILE A 479 -30.41 -41.79 1.43
N ILE A 480 -30.51 -41.25 0.19
CA ILE A 480 -29.37 -41.10 -0.71
C ILE A 480 -29.32 -39.61 -1.11
N VAL A 481 -28.17 -38.97 -0.86
CA VAL A 481 -27.94 -37.53 -1.20
C VAL A 481 -26.65 -37.42 -1.95
N GLY A 482 -26.69 -36.91 -3.19
CA GLY A 482 -25.48 -36.75 -4.00
C GLY A 482 -25.73 -36.20 -5.38
N ASN A 483 -24.70 -36.31 -6.22
CA ASN A 483 -24.73 -35.83 -7.59
C ASN A 483 -25.39 -36.80 -8.57
N ASP A 484 -25.44 -36.45 -9.87
CA ASP A 484 -25.98 -37.27 -10.95
C ASP A 484 -25.37 -38.67 -11.01
N ARG A 485 -24.05 -38.78 -10.72
CA ARG A 485 -23.35 -40.08 -10.76
C ARG A 485 -23.85 -41.02 -9.67
N LEU A 486 -24.16 -40.49 -8.51
CA LEU A 486 -24.72 -41.33 -7.41
C LEU A 486 -26.12 -41.80 -7.74
N MET A 487 -26.97 -40.96 -8.32
CA MET A 487 -28.31 -41.34 -8.75
C MET A 487 -28.25 -42.46 -9.80
N ALA A 488 -27.36 -42.34 -10.79
CA ALA A 488 -27.14 -43.34 -11.81
C ALA A 488 -26.57 -44.65 -11.22
N HIS A 489 -25.61 -44.57 -10.30
CA HIS A 489 -25.04 -45.73 -9.60
C HIS A 489 -26.08 -46.57 -8.82
N GLU A 490 -27.01 -45.89 -8.20
CA GLU A 490 -28.09 -46.48 -7.42
C GLU A 490 -29.35 -46.77 -8.27
N ASN A 491 -29.28 -46.63 -9.58
CA ASN A 491 -30.36 -46.82 -10.54
C ASN A 491 -31.64 -45.99 -10.24
N ILE A 492 -31.48 -44.76 -9.80
CA ILE A 492 -32.57 -43.83 -9.47
C ILE A 492 -32.90 -42.98 -10.69
N GLU A 493 -34.11 -43.15 -11.20
CA GLU A 493 -34.62 -42.31 -12.33
C GLU A 493 -35.03 -40.93 -11.83
N LYS A 494 -34.33 -39.89 -12.29
CA LYS A 494 -34.55 -38.50 -11.88
C LYS A 494 -35.72 -37.82 -12.61
N GLY A 495 -35.97 -38.20 -13.84
CA GLY A 495 -36.93 -37.56 -14.74
C GLY A 495 -36.65 -36.05 -14.92
N GLY A 496 -36.64 -35.55 -16.13
CA GLY A 496 -36.51 -34.12 -16.43
C GLY A 496 -35.20 -33.69 -17.12
N GLU A 497 -35.13 -32.41 -17.47
CA GLU A 497 -33.95 -31.79 -18.13
C GLU A 497 -32.74 -31.65 -17.17
N PRO A 498 -31.53 -31.56 -17.71
CA PRO A 498 -30.33 -31.26 -16.92
C PRO A 498 -30.52 -29.93 -16.17
N ILE A 499 -30.21 -29.94 -14.89
CA ILE A 499 -30.34 -28.75 -14.05
C ILE A 499 -29.08 -27.90 -14.17
N ALA A 500 -29.26 -26.68 -14.57
CA ALA A 500 -28.16 -25.70 -14.82
C ALA A 500 -27.59 -25.07 -13.53
N ASP A 501 -27.52 -25.83 -12.42
CA ASP A 501 -27.01 -25.36 -11.14
C ASP A 501 -26.24 -26.48 -10.43
N THR A 502 -25.46 -26.18 -9.41
CA THR A 502 -24.91 -27.19 -8.52
C THR A 502 -26.07 -27.74 -7.66
N VAL A 503 -26.36 -29.02 -7.78
CA VAL A 503 -27.47 -29.65 -7.09
C VAL A 503 -27.02 -30.86 -6.28
N ALA A 504 -27.64 -31.03 -5.11
CA ALA A 504 -27.66 -32.28 -4.37
C ALA A 504 -29.00 -32.97 -4.61
N HIS A 505 -29.01 -34.06 -5.36
CA HIS A 505 -30.19 -34.89 -5.57
C HIS A 505 -30.50 -35.68 -4.30
N VAL A 506 -31.78 -35.85 -4.01
CA VAL A 506 -32.26 -36.59 -2.83
C VAL A 506 -33.16 -37.70 -3.28
N ALA A 507 -32.90 -38.92 -2.81
CA ALA A 507 -33.78 -40.06 -2.98
C ALA A 507 -34.08 -40.73 -1.63
N ILE A 508 -35.30 -41.19 -1.48
CA ILE A 508 -35.79 -41.82 -0.26
C ILE A 508 -36.38 -43.20 -0.64
N ASN A 509 -35.88 -44.27 -0.02
CA ASN A 509 -36.30 -45.63 -0.31
C ASN A 509 -36.27 -45.99 -1.81
N GLY A 510 -35.26 -45.51 -2.53
CA GLY A 510 -35.09 -45.77 -3.97
C GLY A 510 -35.97 -44.92 -4.88
N ILE A 511 -36.82 -44.03 -4.33
CA ILE A 511 -37.66 -43.09 -5.10
C ILE A 511 -37.02 -41.71 -5.09
N TYR A 512 -36.89 -41.11 -6.25
CA TYR A 512 -36.37 -39.75 -6.37
C TYR A 512 -37.30 -38.74 -5.69
N ALA A 513 -36.85 -38.10 -4.59
CA ALA A 513 -37.64 -37.18 -3.78
C ALA A 513 -37.53 -35.73 -4.27
N GLY A 514 -36.45 -35.37 -4.98
CA GLY A 514 -36.22 -34.02 -5.44
C GLY A 514 -34.74 -33.65 -5.45
N TYR A 515 -34.45 -32.36 -5.46
CA TYR A 515 -33.10 -31.84 -5.42
C TYR A 515 -33.02 -30.52 -4.64
N ILE A 516 -31.84 -30.27 -4.10
CA ILE A 516 -31.50 -29.05 -3.38
C ILE A 516 -30.52 -28.28 -4.24
N ARG A 517 -30.87 -27.04 -4.63
CA ARG A 517 -29.95 -26.14 -5.34
C ARG A 517 -29.01 -25.51 -4.33
N ILE A 518 -27.74 -25.61 -4.61
CA ILE A 518 -26.67 -25.13 -3.76
C ILE A 518 -25.87 -24.10 -4.53
N GLY A 519 -25.45 -23.08 -3.87
CA GLY A 519 -24.64 -22.04 -4.48
C GLY A 519 -23.76 -21.32 -3.47
N ASP A 520 -22.76 -20.69 -4.00
CA ASP A 520 -21.92 -19.79 -3.26
C ASP A 520 -22.57 -18.40 -3.23
N ARG A 521 -22.50 -17.72 -2.08
CA ARG A 521 -23.09 -16.39 -1.90
C ARG A 521 -22.15 -15.33 -2.42
N ILE A 522 -22.67 -14.44 -3.30
CA ILE A 522 -21.92 -13.25 -3.74
C ILE A 522 -21.72 -12.35 -2.53
N LYS A 523 -20.50 -11.84 -2.33
CA LYS A 523 -20.20 -10.87 -1.27
C LYS A 523 -21.07 -9.62 -1.44
N PRO A 524 -21.62 -9.07 -0.35
CA PRO A 524 -22.58 -7.96 -0.42
C PRO A 524 -22.03 -6.71 -1.11
N ASP A 525 -20.71 -6.47 -1.00
CA ASP A 525 -20.01 -5.34 -1.58
C ASP A 525 -19.49 -5.56 -3.00
N ALA A 526 -19.53 -6.81 -3.54
CA ALA A 526 -19.01 -7.13 -4.87
C ALA A 526 -19.66 -6.32 -6.01
N PRO A 527 -20.99 -6.13 -6.07
CA PRO A 527 -21.60 -5.30 -7.13
C PRO A 527 -21.11 -3.84 -7.08
N GLU A 528 -21.03 -3.27 -5.87
CA GLU A 528 -20.54 -1.89 -5.68
C GLU A 528 -19.05 -1.77 -6.01
N ALA A 529 -18.27 -2.80 -5.69
CA ALA A 529 -16.85 -2.87 -6.03
C ALA A 529 -16.60 -2.80 -7.54
N ILE A 530 -17.37 -3.58 -8.32
CA ILE A 530 -17.26 -3.61 -9.80
C ILE A 530 -17.67 -2.27 -10.39
N ALA A 531 -18.76 -1.68 -9.92
CA ALA A 531 -19.19 -0.36 -10.34
C ALA A 531 -18.13 0.72 -10.01
N ALA A 532 -17.50 0.64 -8.83
CA ALA A 532 -16.43 1.56 -8.41
C ALA A 532 -15.15 1.38 -9.26
N LEU A 533 -14.78 0.14 -9.63
CA LEU A 533 -13.68 -0.14 -10.55
C LEU A 533 -13.92 0.51 -11.91
N ARG A 534 -15.11 0.34 -12.50
CA ARG A 534 -15.49 0.97 -13.77
C ARG A 534 -15.44 2.50 -13.68
N LYS A 535 -16.00 3.08 -12.61
CA LYS A 535 -15.93 4.52 -12.34
C LYS A 535 -14.48 5.01 -12.20
N SER A 536 -13.62 4.18 -11.66
CA SER A 536 -12.18 4.45 -11.59
C SER A 536 -11.48 4.30 -12.94
N GLY A 537 -12.16 3.93 -14.04
CA GLY A 537 -11.64 3.83 -15.40
C GLY A 537 -10.94 2.50 -15.68
N VAL A 538 -11.28 1.42 -14.96
CA VAL A 538 -11.04 0.03 -15.36
C VAL A 538 -11.97 -0.23 -16.57
N LYS A 539 -11.39 -0.76 -17.65
CA LYS A 539 -12.12 -0.97 -18.91
C LYS A 539 -12.87 -2.30 -18.90
N GLN A 540 -12.30 -3.30 -18.24
CA GLN A 540 -12.81 -4.66 -18.28
C GLN A 540 -12.63 -5.36 -16.94
N VAL A 541 -13.67 -6.09 -16.51
CA VAL A 541 -13.66 -6.95 -15.33
C VAL A 541 -13.96 -8.38 -15.76
N VAL A 542 -13.04 -9.28 -15.48
CA VAL A 542 -13.07 -10.69 -15.90
C VAL A 542 -13.14 -11.60 -14.69
N MET A 543 -13.82 -12.73 -14.80
CA MET A 543 -13.82 -13.78 -13.77
C MET A 543 -13.21 -15.07 -14.30
N LEU A 544 -12.30 -15.68 -13.55
CA LEU A 544 -11.80 -17.03 -13.79
C LEU A 544 -12.31 -17.97 -12.69
N THR A 545 -12.77 -19.17 -13.04
CA THR A 545 -13.27 -20.12 -12.04
C THR A 545 -13.13 -21.57 -12.51
N GLY A 546 -12.89 -22.47 -11.55
CA GLY A 546 -12.99 -23.93 -11.79
C GLY A 546 -14.41 -24.46 -11.75
N ASP A 547 -15.40 -23.65 -11.41
CA ASP A 547 -16.81 -24.05 -11.41
C ASP A 547 -17.36 -24.24 -12.81
N ASN A 548 -18.47 -24.96 -12.89
CA ASN A 548 -19.16 -25.20 -14.14
C ASN A 548 -19.67 -23.90 -14.77
N ARG A 549 -19.84 -23.93 -16.10
CA ARG A 549 -20.24 -22.78 -16.91
C ARG A 549 -21.52 -22.10 -16.44
N PHE A 550 -22.52 -22.87 -15.99
CA PHE A 550 -23.84 -22.33 -15.58
C PHE A 550 -23.73 -21.51 -14.29
N ALA A 551 -22.97 -22.02 -13.29
CA ALA A 551 -22.74 -21.30 -12.04
C ALA A 551 -21.94 -20.00 -12.31
N ALA A 552 -20.93 -20.08 -13.17
CA ALA A 552 -20.13 -18.93 -13.56
C ALA A 552 -20.95 -17.88 -14.30
N GLU A 553 -21.78 -18.29 -15.26
CA GLU A 553 -22.66 -17.39 -16.02
C GLU A 553 -23.67 -16.67 -15.13
N SER A 554 -24.27 -17.39 -14.17
CA SER A 554 -25.22 -16.80 -13.20
C SER A 554 -24.59 -15.67 -12.39
N ILE A 555 -23.36 -15.86 -11.91
CA ILE A 555 -22.61 -14.85 -11.14
C ILE A 555 -22.19 -13.70 -12.05
N ALA A 556 -21.64 -14.00 -13.24
CA ALA A 556 -21.21 -12.99 -14.19
C ALA A 556 -22.34 -12.04 -14.60
N ARG A 557 -23.54 -12.57 -14.85
CA ARG A 557 -24.72 -11.74 -15.15
C ARG A 557 -25.17 -10.88 -13.95
N ARG A 558 -25.16 -11.45 -12.74
CA ARG A 558 -25.57 -10.71 -11.52
C ARG A 558 -24.63 -9.59 -11.16
N LEU A 559 -23.32 -9.76 -11.44
CA LEU A 559 -22.27 -8.78 -11.19
C LEU A 559 -21.99 -7.90 -12.41
N ASP A 560 -22.68 -8.10 -13.53
CA ASP A 560 -22.45 -7.37 -14.79
C ASP A 560 -20.97 -7.41 -15.23
N LEU A 561 -20.37 -8.62 -15.22
CA LEU A 561 -18.99 -8.83 -15.66
C LEU A 561 -18.88 -8.82 -17.18
N ASP A 562 -17.74 -8.34 -17.69
CA ASP A 562 -17.51 -8.24 -19.13
C ASP A 562 -17.21 -9.60 -19.78
N LEU A 563 -16.44 -10.45 -19.05
CA LEU A 563 -16.08 -11.80 -19.48
C LEU A 563 -16.01 -12.75 -18.28
N TYR A 564 -16.20 -14.03 -18.56
CA TYR A 564 -15.92 -15.10 -17.60
C TYR A 564 -15.38 -16.35 -18.31
N HIS A 565 -14.52 -17.09 -17.62
CA HIS A 565 -14.04 -18.41 -18.05
C HIS A 565 -14.33 -19.41 -16.94
N ALA A 566 -14.92 -20.54 -17.30
CA ALA A 566 -15.39 -21.58 -16.39
C ALA A 566 -14.73 -22.93 -16.69
N ASP A 567 -14.94 -23.90 -15.81
CA ASP A 567 -14.43 -25.28 -15.93
C ASP A 567 -12.88 -25.33 -15.99
N LEU A 568 -12.17 -24.40 -15.30
CA LEU A 568 -10.72 -24.24 -15.38
C LEU A 568 -9.99 -25.08 -14.33
N LEU A 569 -8.96 -25.76 -14.76
CA LEU A 569 -7.92 -26.27 -13.85
C LEU A 569 -6.95 -25.12 -13.48
N PRO A 570 -6.16 -25.26 -12.38
CA PRO A 570 -5.20 -24.24 -11.99
C PRO A 570 -4.23 -23.83 -13.12
N GLU A 571 -3.78 -24.77 -13.93
CA GLU A 571 -2.93 -24.54 -15.10
C GLU A 571 -3.64 -23.76 -16.20
N ASP A 572 -4.93 -24.02 -16.39
CA ASP A 572 -5.75 -23.31 -17.38
C ASP A 572 -5.96 -21.85 -16.97
N LYS A 573 -6.11 -21.56 -15.68
CA LYS A 573 -6.19 -20.17 -15.17
C LYS A 573 -4.96 -19.37 -15.58
N VAL A 574 -3.76 -19.94 -15.42
CA VAL A 574 -2.50 -19.29 -15.81
C VAL A 574 -2.47 -19.04 -17.31
N ARG A 575 -2.78 -20.06 -18.13
CA ARG A 575 -2.76 -19.96 -19.59
C ARG A 575 -3.76 -18.91 -20.12
N ILE A 576 -4.96 -18.87 -19.57
CA ILE A 576 -5.99 -17.89 -19.97
C ILE A 576 -5.58 -16.49 -19.53
N PHE A 577 -5.02 -16.35 -18.33
CA PHE A 577 -4.52 -15.05 -17.87
C PHE A 577 -3.41 -14.53 -18.78
N GLU A 578 -2.45 -15.37 -19.17
CA GLU A 578 -1.37 -15.01 -20.12
C GLU A 578 -1.92 -14.65 -21.51
N ALA A 579 -2.99 -15.32 -21.97
CA ALA A 579 -3.67 -14.96 -23.21
C ALA A 579 -4.31 -13.57 -23.12
N ILE A 580 -5.04 -13.28 -22.03
CA ILE A 580 -5.62 -11.95 -21.78
C ILE A 580 -4.51 -10.88 -21.75
N GLN A 581 -3.36 -11.20 -21.13
CA GLN A 581 -2.23 -10.29 -21.04
C GLN A 581 -1.61 -10.01 -22.42
N SER A 582 -1.45 -11.04 -23.26
CA SER A 582 -0.90 -10.90 -24.59
C SER A 582 -1.81 -10.14 -25.56
N GLU A 583 -3.12 -10.37 -25.50
CA GLU A 583 -4.12 -9.67 -26.31
C GLU A 583 -4.22 -8.17 -25.97
N ASN A 584 -3.91 -7.81 -24.72
CA ASN A 584 -3.99 -6.43 -24.24
C ASN A 584 -2.62 -5.78 -24.04
N ALA A 585 -1.57 -6.33 -24.65
CA ALA A 585 -0.21 -5.81 -24.55
C ALA A 585 -0.15 -4.33 -25.01
N GLY A 586 0.25 -3.44 -24.09
CA GLY A 586 0.37 -1.99 -24.35
C GLY A 586 -0.85 -1.13 -24.00
N ASP A 587 -2.02 -1.70 -23.70
CA ASP A 587 -3.24 -0.93 -23.33
C ASP A 587 -3.39 -0.69 -21.81
N GLY A 588 -2.36 -0.88 -21.05
CA GLY A 588 -2.35 -0.65 -19.59
C GLY A 588 -1.87 -1.89 -18.82
N LYS A 589 -2.14 -1.91 -17.50
CA LYS A 589 -1.76 -2.99 -16.60
C LYS A 589 -2.95 -3.88 -16.27
N ILE A 590 -2.69 -5.16 -16.03
CA ILE A 590 -3.68 -6.17 -15.67
C ILE A 590 -3.42 -6.59 -14.23
N ALA A 591 -4.46 -6.50 -13.40
CA ALA A 591 -4.43 -7.00 -12.03
C ALA A 591 -5.16 -8.34 -11.94
N PHE A 592 -4.62 -9.27 -11.15
CA PHE A 592 -5.31 -10.50 -10.76
C PHE A 592 -5.58 -10.46 -9.26
N VAL A 593 -6.80 -10.79 -8.86
CA VAL A 593 -7.25 -10.82 -7.46
C VAL A 593 -7.70 -12.23 -7.11
N GLY A 594 -7.06 -12.84 -6.12
CA GLY A 594 -7.39 -14.17 -5.61
C GLY A 594 -7.15 -14.27 -4.11
N ASP A 595 -7.66 -15.33 -3.47
CA ASP A 595 -7.58 -15.55 -2.02
C ASP A 595 -6.73 -16.76 -1.61
N GLY A 596 -6.46 -17.68 -2.53
CA GLY A 596 -5.99 -19.01 -2.23
C GLY A 596 -4.58 -19.37 -2.71
N ILE A 597 -4.08 -20.50 -2.18
CA ILE A 597 -2.83 -21.13 -2.61
C ILE A 597 -2.89 -21.50 -4.10
N ASN A 598 -4.08 -21.86 -4.59
CA ASN A 598 -4.30 -22.27 -5.97
C ASN A 598 -4.09 -21.12 -6.98
N ASP A 599 -4.22 -19.89 -6.53
CA ASP A 599 -4.09 -18.68 -7.35
C ASP A 599 -2.68 -18.08 -7.33
N ALA A 600 -1.81 -18.52 -6.42
CA ALA A 600 -0.44 -18.02 -6.32
C ALA A 600 0.34 -18.02 -7.65
N PRO A 601 0.23 -19.03 -8.52
CA PRO A 601 0.89 -19.00 -9.83
C PRO A 601 0.39 -17.91 -10.77
N VAL A 602 -0.90 -17.54 -10.72
CA VAL A 602 -1.48 -16.46 -11.52
C VAL A 602 -1.13 -15.10 -10.91
N ILE A 603 -1.22 -14.99 -9.56
CA ILE A 603 -0.82 -13.80 -8.80
C ILE A 603 0.63 -13.42 -9.15
N ALA A 604 1.55 -14.39 -9.17
CA ALA A 604 2.97 -14.16 -9.50
C ALA A 604 3.21 -13.64 -10.93
N ARG A 605 2.31 -13.91 -11.87
CA ARG A 605 2.46 -13.53 -13.29
C ARG A 605 1.72 -12.26 -13.67
N ALA A 606 0.85 -11.78 -12.80
CA ALA A 606 0.11 -10.57 -13.02
C ALA A 606 1.04 -9.33 -13.01
N ASP A 607 0.68 -8.28 -13.76
CA ASP A 607 1.33 -6.98 -13.61
C ASP A 607 1.16 -6.41 -12.20
N VAL A 608 0.04 -6.75 -11.56
CA VAL A 608 -0.25 -6.49 -10.15
C VAL A 608 -0.97 -7.70 -9.60
N GLY A 609 -0.25 -8.53 -8.87
CA GLY A 609 -0.82 -9.66 -8.12
C GLY A 609 -1.42 -9.20 -6.81
N VAL A 610 -2.69 -9.50 -6.57
CA VAL A 610 -3.44 -9.06 -5.38
C VAL A 610 -3.94 -10.27 -4.61
N ALA A 611 -3.51 -10.40 -3.35
CA ALA A 611 -4.07 -11.37 -2.41
C ALA A 611 -5.17 -10.70 -1.58
N MET A 612 -6.30 -11.41 -1.37
CA MET A 612 -7.42 -10.94 -0.60
C MET A 612 -7.65 -11.82 0.63
N GLY A 613 -7.91 -11.17 1.80
CA GLY A 613 -8.10 -11.88 3.07
C GLY A 613 -6.77 -12.29 3.72
N ALA A 614 -6.23 -11.48 4.60
CA ALA A 614 -4.91 -11.68 5.25
C ALA A 614 -4.75 -13.01 6.02
N LEU A 615 -5.81 -13.78 6.19
CA LEU A 615 -5.82 -15.07 6.89
C LEU A 615 -5.84 -16.28 5.95
N GLY A 616 -5.94 -16.08 4.61
CA GLY A 616 -6.24 -17.18 3.70
C GLY A 616 -5.05 -18.08 3.39
N SER A 617 -3.89 -17.52 3.10
CA SER A 617 -2.73 -18.30 2.66
C SER A 617 -1.46 -17.48 2.74
N ASP A 618 -0.53 -17.91 3.60
CA ASP A 618 0.80 -17.30 3.70
C ASP A 618 1.50 -17.29 2.32
N ALA A 619 1.31 -18.31 1.50
CA ALA A 619 1.88 -18.40 0.17
C ALA A 619 1.32 -17.36 -0.82
N ALA A 620 0.02 -17.07 -0.78
CA ALA A 620 -0.58 -16.03 -1.62
C ALA A 620 -0.14 -14.62 -1.16
N VAL A 621 -0.09 -14.41 0.17
CA VAL A 621 0.39 -13.16 0.77
C VAL A 621 1.87 -12.93 0.42
N GLU A 622 2.72 -13.96 0.48
CA GLU A 622 4.14 -13.86 0.14
C GLU A 622 4.35 -13.50 -1.34
N THR A 623 3.56 -14.10 -2.22
CA THR A 623 3.69 -13.94 -3.68
C THR A 623 3.08 -12.64 -4.20
N ALA A 624 2.01 -12.14 -3.59
CA ALA A 624 1.27 -10.98 -4.05
C ALA A 624 2.08 -9.67 -3.92
N ASP A 625 1.82 -8.74 -4.82
CA ASP A 625 2.36 -7.37 -4.83
C ASP A 625 1.54 -6.43 -3.94
N VAL A 626 0.26 -6.74 -3.80
CA VAL A 626 -0.71 -6.00 -2.98
C VAL A 626 -1.50 -6.99 -2.15
N VAL A 627 -1.69 -6.69 -0.86
CA VAL A 627 -2.49 -7.51 0.04
C VAL A 627 -3.65 -6.68 0.57
N LEU A 628 -4.86 -7.18 0.38
CA LEU A 628 -6.08 -6.61 0.92
C LEU A 628 -6.37 -7.30 2.26
N MET A 629 -6.19 -6.58 3.37
CA MET A 629 -6.34 -7.15 4.72
C MET A 629 -7.80 -7.50 5.04
N ALA A 630 -8.74 -6.77 4.46
CA ALA A 630 -10.15 -7.08 4.56
C ALA A 630 -10.57 -8.03 3.43
N ASP A 631 -11.47 -8.95 3.75
CA ASP A 631 -12.06 -9.87 2.80
C ASP A 631 -13.20 -9.20 2.00
N SER A 632 -12.84 -8.13 1.25
CA SER A 632 -13.77 -7.24 0.54
C SER A 632 -13.25 -6.86 -0.84
N PRO A 633 -13.95 -7.23 -1.92
CA PRO A 633 -13.62 -6.80 -3.29
C PRO A 633 -13.58 -5.28 -3.45
N GLY A 634 -14.32 -4.54 -2.62
CA GLY A 634 -14.33 -3.07 -2.60
C GLY A 634 -12.96 -2.47 -2.34
N LYS A 635 -12.09 -3.17 -1.61
CA LYS A 635 -10.71 -2.74 -1.34
C LYS A 635 -9.85 -2.68 -2.60
N MET A 636 -10.11 -3.51 -3.61
CA MET A 636 -9.44 -3.42 -4.90
C MET A 636 -9.76 -2.10 -5.62
N ALA A 637 -11.03 -1.67 -5.58
CA ALA A 637 -11.43 -0.38 -6.14
C ALA A 637 -10.78 0.80 -5.40
N GLU A 638 -10.67 0.72 -4.06
CA GLU A 638 -9.94 1.71 -3.25
C GLU A 638 -8.45 1.73 -3.61
N ALA A 639 -7.82 0.57 -3.79
CA ALA A 639 -6.40 0.45 -4.17
C ALA A 639 -6.11 1.16 -5.50
N VAL A 640 -6.92 0.90 -6.54
CA VAL A 640 -6.83 1.56 -7.84
C VAL A 640 -7.03 3.07 -7.72
N ALA A 641 -8.01 3.51 -6.92
CA ALA A 641 -8.29 4.93 -6.71
C ALA A 641 -7.12 5.65 -6.01
N ILE A 642 -6.52 5.03 -4.98
CA ILE A 642 -5.34 5.56 -4.28
C ILE A 642 -4.14 5.65 -5.23
N GLY A 643 -3.87 4.60 -6.00
CA GLY A 643 -2.80 4.59 -7.00
C GLY A 643 -2.95 5.75 -8.00
N ARG A 644 -4.15 5.92 -8.57
CA ARG A 644 -4.45 7.02 -9.52
C ARG A 644 -4.29 8.39 -8.91
N GLN A 645 -4.79 8.59 -7.71
CA GLN A 645 -4.66 9.87 -7.02
C GLN A 645 -3.20 10.20 -6.71
N THR A 646 -2.42 9.20 -6.28
CA THR A 646 -0.97 9.35 -6.05
C THR A 646 -0.27 9.79 -7.33
N ARG A 647 -0.52 9.07 -8.42
CA ARG A 647 0.06 9.40 -9.72
C ARG A 647 -0.30 10.82 -10.20
N VAL A 648 -1.55 11.23 -10.05
CA VAL A 648 -2.00 12.59 -10.42
C VAL A 648 -1.21 13.64 -9.63
N ILE A 649 -1.05 13.47 -8.32
CA ILE A 649 -0.31 14.41 -7.48
C ILE A 649 1.18 14.44 -7.86
N VAL A 650 1.78 13.29 -8.11
CA VAL A 650 3.18 13.19 -8.57
C VAL A 650 3.35 13.94 -9.90
N TRP A 651 2.46 13.73 -10.88
CA TRP A 651 2.52 14.42 -12.15
C TRP A 651 2.25 15.92 -12.04
N GLN A 652 1.36 16.36 -11.14
CA GLN A 652 1.16 17.79 -10.83
C GLN A 652 2.46 18.42 -10.33
N ASN A 653 3.19 17.74 -9.44
CA ASN A 653 4.46 18.23 -8.94
C ASN A 653 5.54 18.32 -10.03
N ILE A 654 5.61 17.30 -10.90
CA ILE A 654 6.55 17.30 -12.04
C ILE A 654 6.26 18.48 -12.98
N VAL A 655 5.01 18.64 -13.40
CA VAL A 655 4.60 19.70 -14.31
C VAL A 655 4.83 21.07 -13.68
N LEU A 656 4.46 21.25 -12.40
CA LEU A 656 4.69 22.50 -11.68
C LEU A 656 6.17 22.85 -11.64
N ALA A 657 7.02 21.91 -11.21
CA ALA A 657 8.45 22.15 -11.05
C ALA A 657 9.14 22.47 -12.40
N LEU A 658 8.84 21.70 -13.45
CA LEU A 658 9.42 21.93 -14.77
C LEU A 658 8.92 23.22 -15.41
N SER A 659 7.64 23.57 -15.24
CA SER A 659 7.06 24.80 -15.80
C SER A 659 7.66 26.04 -15.15
N VAL A 660 7.74 26.08 -13.81
CA VAL A 660 8.35 27.22 -13.11
C VAL A 660 9.81 27.37 -13.52
N LYS A 661 10.57 26.27 -13.57
CA LYS A 661 11.98 26.30 -14.02
C LYS A 661 12.11 26.83 -15.45
N ALA A 662 11.31 26.34 -16.39
CA ALA A 662 11.35 26.80 -17.77
C ALA A 662 11.05 28.30 -17.88
N ILE A 663 10.07 28.80 -17.11
CA ILE A 663 9.73 30.24 -17.08
C ILE A 663 10.92 31.06 -16.54
N VAL A 664 11.51 30.65 -15.40
CA VAL A 664 12.59 31.42 -14.78
C VAL A 664 13.87 31.37 -15.61
N ILE A 665 14.19 30.22 -16.23
CA ILE A 665 15.29 30.14 -17.21
C ILE A 665 15.05 31.06 -18.39
N GLY A 666 13.82 31.08 -18.94
CA GLY A 666 13.45 31.98 -20.01
C GLY A 666 13.61 33.46 -19.61
N LEU A 667 13.07 33.84 -18.45
CA LEU A 667 13.24 35.23 -17.94
C LEU A 667 14.72 35.55 -17.68
N GLY A 668 15.51 34.57 -17.19
CA GLY A 668 16.94 34.73 -17.02
C GLY A 668 17.67 34.97 -18.35
N ALA A 669 17.33 34.25 -19.41
CA ALA A 669 17.91 34.41 -20.74
C ALA A 669 17.65 35.82 -21.33
N PHE A 670 16.56 36.47 -20.96
CA PHE A 670 16.24 37.86 -21.32
C PHE A 670 16.78 38.90 -20.32
N GLY A 671 17.55 38.49 -19.31
CA GLY A 671 18.08 39.40 -18.29
C GLY A 671 17.04 39.95 -17.31
N MET A 672 15.84 39.39 -17.26
CA MET A 672 14.73 39.84 -16.43
C MET A 672 14.64 39.18 -15.07
N ALA A 673 15.33 38.03 -14.86
CA ALA A 673 15.34 37.33 -13.59
C ALA A 673 16.52 37.76 -12.72
N THR A 674 16.25 38.09 -11.47
CA THR A 674 17.27 38.32 -10.44
C THR A 674 17.62 36.98 -9.75
N MET A 675 18.81 36.91 -9.15
CA MET A 675 19.28 35.70 -8.47
C MET A 675 18.35 35.28 -7.32
N TRP A 676 17.92 36.22 -6.49
CA TRP A 676 17.01 35.94 -5.38
C TRP A 676 15.58 35.60 -5.82
N ALA A 677 15.11 36.18 -6.92
CA ALA A 677 13.84 35.78 -7.52
C ALA A 677 13.90 34.33 -8.03
N ALA A 678 15.04 33.91 -8.57
CA ALA A 678 15.29 32.53 -8.98
C ALA A 678 15.25 31.55 -7.81
N VAL A 679 15.94 31.86 -6.69
CA VAL A 679 15.90 31.05 -5.46
C VAL A 679 14.50 31.00 -4.87
N PHE A 680 13.81 32.13 -4.81
CA PHE A 680 12.44 32.19 -4.29
C PHE A 680 11.49 31.31 -5.10
N ALA A 681 11.61 31.32 -6.42
CA ALA A 681 10.82 30.47 -7.30
C ALA A 681 11.13 28.97 -7.10
N ASP A 682 12.40 28.60 -6.98
CA ASP A 682 12.81 27.20 -6.77
C ASP A 682 12.35 26.66 -5.41
N VAL A 683 12.65 27.41 -4.33
CA VAL A 683 12.24 27.09 -2.96
C VAL A 683 10.72 27.08 -2.82
N GLY A 684 10.04 28.09 -3.38
CA GLY A 684 8.58 28.18 -3.37
C GLY A 684 7.93 27.00 -4.09
N THR A 685 8.48 26.61 -5.22
CA THR A 685 8.00 25.44 -5.98
C THR A 685 8.20 24.15 -5.21
N ALA A 686 9.37 23.96 -4.59
CA ALA A 686 9.65 22.80 -3.76
C ALA A 686 8.68 22.69 -2.57
N LEU A 687 8.42 23.82 -1.89
CA LEU A 687 7.45 23.88 -0.80
C LEU A 687 6.03 23.54 -1.27
N LEU A 688 5.58 24.12 -2.39
CA LEU A 688 4.25 23.82 -2.96
C LEU A 688 4.13 22.36 -3.36
N ALA A 689 5.15 21.76 -3.97
CA ALA A 689 5.17 20.37 -4.37
C ALA A 689 5.12 19.43 -3.16
N VAL A 690 5.86 19.75 -2.08
CA VAL A 690 5.81 19.00 -0.81
C VAL A 690 4.43 19.13 -0.16
N LEU A 691 3.86 20.33 -0.09
CA LEU A 691 2.51 20.56 0.44
C LEU A 691 1.45 19.82 -0.39
N ASN A 692 1.59 19.78 -1.72
CA ASN A 692 0.70 19.00 -2.58
C ASN A 692 0.80 17.49 -2.29
N SER A 693 2.01 16.97 -2.07
CA SER A 693 2.24 15.57 -1.69
C SER A 693 1.60 15.22 -0.34
N THR A 694 1.63 16.13 0.65
CA THR A 694 1.01 15.88 1.96
C THR A 694 -0.52 15.77 1.90
N ARG A 695 -1.17 16.19 0.81
CA ARG A 695 -2.62 15.95 0.60
C ARG A 695 -3.00 14.48 0.58
N LEU A 696 -2.06 13.59 0.22
CA LEU A 696 -2.26 12.14 0.30
C LEU A 696 -2.37 11.65 1.75
N LEU A 697 -1.70 12.32 2.68
CA LEU A 697 -1.73 11.98 4.10
C LEU A 697 -2.96 12.52 4.82
N SER A 698 -3.57 13.59 4.30
CA SER A 698 -4.77 14.18 4.91
C SER A 698 -6.01 13.39 4.49
N GLU A 699 -6.68 12.80 5.45
CA GLU A 699 -8.02 12.27 5.24
C GLU A 699 -9.00 13.43 4.98
N LYS A 700 -9.35 13.70 3.73
CA LYS A 700 -10.73 14.11 3.50
C LYS A 700 -11.58 12.89 3.82
N ARG A 701 -12.22 12.88 4.97
CA ARG A 701 -13.38 12.02 5.22
C ARG A 701 -14.29 12.20 4.00
N ALA A 702 -14.25 11.25 3.07
CA ALA A 702 -15.37 11.06 2.20
C ALA A 702 -16.52 10.82 3.17
N SER A 703 -17.45 11.76 3.25
CA SER A 703 -18.72 11.56 3.92
C SER A 703 -19.47 10.51 3.11
N VAL A 704 -19.12 9.26 3.34
CA VAL A 704 -20.02 8.15 3.09
C VAL A 704 -21.02 8.28 4.21
N THR A 705 -22.08 9.02 3.96
CA THR A 705 -23.31 8.92 4.72
C THR A 705 -23.65 7.44 4.67
N PRO A 706 -23.73 6.73 5.81
CA PRO A 706 -24.21 5.36 5.78
C PRO A 706 -25.62 5.44 5.21
N LYS A 707 -25.79 5.00 3.95
CA LYS A 707 -27.12 4.69 3.47
C LYS A 707 -27.65 3.66 4.44
N LYS A 708 -28.81 4.00 5.09
CA LYS A 708 -29.64 3.03 5.80
C LYS A 708 -29.60 1.71 5.02
N PRO A 709 -29.52 0.57 5.75
CA PRO A 709 -29.73 -0.70 5.12
C PRO A 709 -31.00 -0.57 4.27
N LEU A 710 -30.92 -0.96 3.02
CA LEU A 710 -32.11 -1.16 2.22
C LEU A 710 -32.93 -2.15 3.04
N GLU A 711 -33.98 -1.64 3.72
CA GLU A 711 -35.06 -2.47 4.17
C GLU A 711 -35.42 -3.33 2.96
N GLU A 712 -35.31 -4.62 3.17
CA GLU A 712 -35.74 -5.65 2.27
C GLU A 712 -37.14 -5.24 1.77
N GLN A 713 -37.18 -4.58 0.63
CA GLN A 713 -38.43 -4.43 -0.11
C GLN A 713 -38.76 -5.85 -0.55
N ALA A 714 -39.48 -6.55 0.37
CA ALA A 714 -40.21 -7.71 0.01
C ALA A 714 -41.04 -7.33 -1.23
N ALA A 715 -40.64 -7.88 -2.37
CA ALA A 715 -41.52 -7.81 -3.54
C ALA A 715 -42.89 -8.32 -3.09
N PRO A 716 -43.96 -7.58 -3.39
CA PRO A 716 -45.31 -8.06 -3.03
C PRO A 716 -45.45 -9.42 -3.68
N ALA A 717 -45.76 -10.43 -2.86
CA ALA A 717 -46.09 -11.75 -3.32
C ALA A 717 -47.30 -11.59 -4.27
N GLU A 718 -47.11 -11.82 -5.56
CA GLU A 718 -48.21 -11.96 -6.50
C GLU A 718 -49.05 -13.14 -6.00
N PRO A 719 -50.37 -12.93 -5.81
CA PRO A 719 -51.26 -14.01 -5.39
C PRO A 719 -51.30 -15.06 -6.49
N TYR A 720 -51.02 -16.31 -6.13
CA TYR A 720 -51.19 -17.46 -7.00
C TYR A 720 -52.59 -17.46 -7.62
N PRO A 721 -52.74 -17.59 -8.92
CA PRO A 721 -54.06 -17.74 -9.53
C PRO A 721 -54.68 -19.07 -9.08
N THR A 722 -55.69 -19.02 -8.25
CA THR A 722 -56.59 -20.13 -8.00
C THR A 722 -57.35 -20.44 -9.28
N ARG A 723 -57.08 -21.59 -9.92
CA ARG A 723 -57.94 -22.16 -10.95
C ARG A 723 -59.11 -22.87 -10.26
N PRO A 724 -60.37 -22.62 -10.66
CA PRO A 724 -61.50 -23.39 -10.18
C PRO A 724 -61.55 -24.77 -10.89
N VAL A 725 -61.94 -25.79 -10.07
CA VAL A 725 -62.46 -27.16 -10.30
C VAL A 725 -62.23 -27.82 -11.64
#